data_910b1a7038f730aa75231762a8eef407
#
_entry.id   910b1a7038f730aa75231762a8eef407
#
_cell.length_a   1.000
_cell.length_b   1.000
_cell.length_c   1.000
_cell.angle_alpha   90.00
_cell.angle_beta   90.00
_cell.angle_gamma   90.00
#
_symmetry.space_group_name_H-M   'P 1'
#
loop_
_entity.id
_entity.type
_entity.pdbx_description
1 polymer ?
#
loop_
_entity_poly.entity_id
_entity_poly.type
_entity_poly.pdbx_seq_one_letter_code
_entity_poly.pdbx_strand_id
1 'polypeptide(L)'
;MSERWIGKSVKRVEDFRLLTGRGTFIDDHPPVGNVHHAAIVRSRHAHARILGYDVSKALAADGVVAVITGEDVAKETKPFAVGVTTPVHYYCAATDKARFVGEPVAVVVARDRYLAEDAAELVEVAYEPLPAVIDPEKALEPDAPVLHEKAGTNLAGHRRLVYGDPDRAFREAEVVLRERFRFPKYGSTPIETYGIIARWELDGVCTVWSNFMGPFIMHPLTARVLGLAENKLRFIVPPDIGGSFGIKTSIYPYIALIALASKHAGVPVKWIEDRREHLLASSSGTDRIAYREVAAKTDGTVLGMRFKWLDNVGGYIRSPEPGCSFRPTGNFVGPYRFQHLEVDASVVMTNKSLTGPNRGYACGHLYFETEGMMDRLAEKLGLDPVELRRRNLLRPEQFPYRTPTGGYYDSGDYPATLDKAIGIARYDELRREQAKARAAGRWFGIGVALVVDPSVSNMGYVATALDPQFRAKPEYLPKSGAVDSATIKVDPLGRVTAILGTTPQGQGHQTIVAQIVADELGLTPDDVTVVDEMDTFTRVWSISSGTYSSRFGSVGTSAVALAARKLRAKLVDYAAHLMERPVADVEFRDGAVRPRAGKGPSYSVKDLAGRAHWNTESLPEGMEPGLQATAVFGFTVSKAVDAEDRVNSSNTYGFIAEVMAVEVDRQTAAIRILKYVTVHDAGTIINPMIAEGQIYGGALHGLGGALYEELKYDEDGQFLTGTFMDYLVPTASEAPAEIEIAHVVSPSPLTPLGSKGLGESSSMTVPAVIANAVSDALAPLGLRITELPMTPSSLWHLIRDAQKT
;
A
#
# COMPACT_ATOMS: atom_id res chain seq x y z
N MET A 1 39.95 0.05 3.92
CA MET A 1 38.53 -0.41 3.93
C MET A 1 37.89 0.33 2.80
N SER A 2 37.28 -0.39 1.84
CA SER A 2 36.46 0.26 0.83
C SER A 2 35.33 1.05 1.53
N GLU A 3 35.00 2.15 0.97
CA GLU A 3 33.96 3.02 1.50
C GLU A 3 32.60 2.27 1.43
N ARG A 4 31.92 2.08 2.56
CA ARG A 4 30.63 1.41 2.57
C ARG A 4 29.54 2.34 2.05
N TRP A 5 28.70 1.87 1.12
CA TRP A 5 27.64 2.65 0.49
C TRP A 5 26.31 2.60 1.25
N ILE A 6 26.00 1.48 1.89
CA ILE A 6 24.82 1.34 2.76
C ILE A 6 24.94 2.32 3.93
N GLY A 7 23.90 3.10 4.16
CA GLY A 7 23.84 4.16 5.17
C GLY A 7 24.24 5.54 4.67
N LYS A 8 24.61 5.68 3.39
CA LYS A 8 24.94 6.97 2.78
C LYS A 8 23.80 7.51 1.94
N SER A 9 23.67 8.84 1.94
CA SER A 9 22.75 9.58 1.08
C SER A 9 23.29 9.69 -0.34
N VAL A 10 23.34 8.56 -1.05
CA VAL A 10 23.70 8.54 -2.48
C VAL A 10 22.58 9.20 -3.28
N LYS A 11 22.91 10.11 -4.19
CA LYS A 11 21.93 10.71 -5.12
C LYS A 11 21.32 9.63 -6.00
N ARG A 12 20.05 9.80 -6.34
CA ARG A 12 19.31 8.81 -7.12
C ARG A 12 19.91 8.67 -8.52
N VAL A 13 20.33 7.47 -8.88
CA VAL A 13 20.92 7.18 -10.20
C VAL A 13 19.91 7.34 -11.33
N GLU A 14 18.62 7.12 -11.04
CA GLU A 14 17.51 7.28 -11.97
C GLU A 14 17.14 8.74 -12.26
N ASP A 15 17.50 9.69 -11.39
CA ASP A 15 17.08 11.10 -11.50
C ASP A 15 17.57 11.78 -12.77
N PHE A 16 18.80 11.48 -13.22
CA PHE A 16 19.33 12.11 -14.43
C PHE A 16 18.46 11.82 -15.66
N ARG A 17 18.04 10.57 -15.82
CA ARG A 17 17.17 10.14 -16.91
C ARG A 17 15.79 10.82 -16.82
N LEU A 18 15.20 10.82 -15.62
CA LEU A 18 13.88 11.39 -15.37
C LEU A 18 13.87 12.92 -15.55
N LEU A 19 14.85 13.63 -15.00
CA LEU A 19 14.98 15.10 -15.09
C LEU A 19 15.31 15.61 -16.50
N THR A 20 15.84 14.74 -17.36
CA THR A 20 16.15 15.10 -18.76
C THR A 20 15.08 14.63 -19.75
N GLY A 21 13.88 14.26 -19.27
CA GLY A 21 12.74 13.86 -20.12
C GLY A 21 12.95 12.52 -20.82
N ARG A 22 13.74 11.62 -20.24
CA ARG A 22 14.03 10.28 -20.78
C ARG A 22 13.36 9.17 -19.96
N GLY A 23 12.38 9.52 -19.14
CA GLY A 23 11.50 8.56 -18.50
C GLY A 23 10.66 7.81 -19.54
N THR A 24 10.33 6.57 -19.25
CA THR A 24 9.48 5.74 -20.12
C THR A 24 8.27 5.27 -19.32
N PHE A 25 7.24 6.10 -19.30
CA PHE A 25 5.96 5.80 -18.70
C PHE A 25 5.05 5.04 -19.68
N ILE A 26 3.90 4.57 -19.22
CA ILE A 26 3.02 3.73 -20.06
C ILE A 26 2.52 4.49 -21.30
N ASP A 27 2.27 5.79 -21.20
CA ASP A 27 1.80 6.59 -22.33
C ASP A 27 2.92 6.87 -23.34
N ASP A 28 4.18 6.87 -22.89
CA ASP A 28 5.39 7.01 -23.75
C ASP A 28 5.79 5.71 -24.44
N HIS A 29 5.14 4.58 -24.12
CA HIS A 29 5.49 3.30 -24.71
C HIS A 29 5.41 3.35 -26.23
N PRO A 30 6.45 2.90 -26.94
CA PRO A 30 6.44 2.90 -28.40
C PRO A 30 5.21 2.22 -28.98
N PRO A 31 4.68 2.69 -30.12
CA PRO A 31 3.52 2.09 -30.76
C PRO A 31 3.71 0.58 -31.00
N VAL A 32 2.74 -0.21 -30.60
CA VAL A 32 2.73 -1.65 -30.78
C VAL A 32 1.91 -1.96 -32.04
N GLY A 33 2.47 -1.76 -33.19
CA GLY A 33 1.76 -1.88 -34.46
C GLY A 33 0.77 -0.74 -34.72
N ASN A 34 -0.37 -1.02 -35.36
CA ASN A 34 -1.43 -0.06 -35.61
C ASN A 34 -2.34 0.06 -34.37
N VAL A 35 -1.85 0.76 -33.34
CA VAL A 35 -2.57 0.91 -32.06
C VAL A 35 -3.81 1.79 -32.24
N HIS A 36 -4.97 1.33 -31.76
CA HIS A 36 -6.21 2.07 -31.65
C HIS A 36 -6.44 2.51 -30.21
N HIS A 37 -7.38 3.39 -29.96
CA HIS A 37 -7.64 3.97 -28.65
C HIS A 37 -9.03 3.59 -28.14
N ALA A 38 -9.14 3.35 -26.86
CA ALA A 38 -10.40 3.08 -26.19
C ALA A 38 -10.89 4.27 -25.39
N ALA A 39 -12.21 4.49 -25.38
CA ALA A 39 -12.91 5.36 -24.45
C ALA A 39 -13.97 4.53 -23.71
N ILE A 40 -14.04 4.71 -22.38
CA ILE A 40 -14.96 3.97 -21.52
C ILE A 40 -16.23 4.77 -21.32
N VAL A 41 -17.37 4.19 -21.69
CA VAL A 41 -18.69 4.72 -21.37
C VAL A 41 -19.03 4.36 -19.93
N ARG A 42 -19.37 5.37 -19.11
CA ARG A 42 -19.59 5.19 -17.68
C ARG A 42 -21.01 5.51 -17.28
N SER A 43 -21.53 4.76 -16.28
CA SER A 43 -22.85 5.02 -15.72
C SER A 43 -22.94 6.43 -15.10
N ARG A 44 -24.02 7.13 -15.40
CA ARG A 44 -24.41 8.41 -14.77
C ARG A 44 -25.25 8.19 -13.51
N HIS A 45 -25.70 6.95 -13.28
CA HIS A 45 -26.56 6.58 -12.15
C HIS A 45 -25.78 5.85 -11.08
N ALA A 46 -26.06 6.17 -9.83
CA ALA A 46 -25.50 5.47 -8.68
C ALA A 46 -26.10 4.07 -8.54
N HIS A 47 -27.36 3.90 -8.92
CA HIS A 47 -28.06 2.63 -8.89
C HIS A 47 -29.11 2.61 -9.99
N ALA A 48 -28.98 1.74 -10.99
CA ALA A 48 -29.92 1.61 -12.08
C ALA A 48 -29.82 0.25 -12.77
N ARG A 49 -30.97 -0.32 -13.19
CA ARG A 49 -30.96 -1.47 -14.12
C ARG A 49 -30.56 -0.99 -15.52
N ILE A 50 -29.80 -1.81 -16.22
CA ILE A 50 -29.50 -1.60 -17.63
C ILE A 50 -30.53 -2.39 -18.42
N LEU A 51 -31.34 -1.68 -19.21
CA LEU A 51 -32.43 -2.27 -20.00
C LEU A 51 -31.99 -2.63 -21.43
N GLY A 52 -30.87 -2.05 -21.89
CA GLY A 52 -30.31 -2.29 -23.21
C GLY A 52 -29.37 -1.19 -23.67
N TYR A 53 -28.75 -1.41 -24.83
CA TYR A 53 -27.79 -0.51 -25.45
C TYR A 53 -28.20 -0.20 -26.89
N ASP A 54 -28.12 1.05 -27.31
CA ASP A 54 -28.06 1.42 -28.72
C ASP A 54 -26.67 1.95 -29.07
N VAL A 55 -25.90 1.15 -29.77
CA VAL A 55 -24.52 1.44 -30.20
C VAL A 55 -24.45 1.78 -31.68
N SER A 56 -25.59 1.86 -32.40
CA SER A 56 -25.65 1.99 -33.84
C SER A 56 -24.97 3.28 -34.35
N LYS A 57 -25.20 4.41 -33.68
CA LYS A 57 -24.58 5.70 -34.00
C LYS A 57 -23.07 5.67 -33.77
N ALA A 58 -22.64 5.08 -32.65
CA ALA A 58 -21.21 4.97 -32.33
C ALA A 58 -20.48 4.08 -33.35
N LEU A 59 -21.06 2.94 -33.74
CA LEU A 59 -20.49 2.04 -34.74
C LEU A 59 -20.44 2.67 -36.13
N ALA A 60 -21.35 3.60 -36.46
CA ALA A 60 -21.38 4.32 -37.74
C ALA A 60 -20.42 5.51 -37.78
N ALA A 61 -19.84 5.91 -36.66
CA ALA A 61 -18.92 7.05 -36.59
C ALA A 61 -17.57 6.73 -37.27
N ASP A 62 -16.97 7.72 -37.88
CA ASP A 62 -15.69 7.55 -38.62
C ASP A 62 -14.60 7.07 -37.68
N GLY A 63 -13.83 6.11 -38.12
CA GLY A 63 -12.69 5.56 -37.39
C GLY A 63 -13.03 4.63 -36.21
N VAL A 64 -14.29 4.41 -35.90
CA VAL A 64 -14.72 3.41 -34.92
C VAL A 64 -14.60 2.00 -35.48
N VAL A 65 -13.99 1.07 -34.73
CA VAL A 65 -13.75 -0.31 -35.15
C VAL A 65 -14.48 -1.34 -34.29
N ALA A 66 -14.81 -1.00 -33.04
CA ALA A 66 -15.59 -1.86 -32.14
C ALA A 66 -16.29 -1.07 -31.04
N VAL A 67 -17.42 -1.57 -30.57
CA VAL A 67 -18.08 -1.17 -29.34
C VAL A 67 -18.38 -2.44 -28.55
N ILE A 68 -17.96 -2.49 -27.31
CA ILE A 68 -18.13 -3.61 -26.39
C ILE A 68 -19.06 -3.17 -25.27
N THR A 69 -20.12 -3.91 -25.01
CA THR A 69 -21.12 -3.62 -24.00
C THR A 69 -21.01 -4.55 -22.79
N GLY A 70 -21.77 -4.27 -21.73
CA GLY A 70 -21.92 -5.18 -20.59
C GLY A 70 -22.46 -6.56 -20.98
N GLU A 71 -23.24 -6.67 -22.07
CA GLU A 71 -23.73 -7.97 -22.58
C GLU A 71 -22.57 -8.81 -23.15
N ASP A 72 -21.63 -8.21 -23.87
CA ASP A 72 -20.43 -8.87 -24.38
C ASP A 72 -19.52 -9.33 -23.23
N VAL A 73 -19.37 -8.48 -22.21
CA VAL A 73 -18.63 -8.80 -20.99
C VAL A 73 -19.23 -10.02 -20.29
N ALA A 74 -20.56 -10.05 -20.10
CA ALA A 74 -21.25 -11.18 -19.46
C ALA A 74 -21.10 -12.49 -20.24
N LYS A 75 -21.10 -12.42 -21.57
CA LYS A 75 -21.00 -13.57 -22.47
C LYS A 75 -19.59 -14.12 -22.58
N GLU A 76 -18.57 -13.26 -22.61
CA GLU A 76 -17.19 -13.64 -22.97
C GLU A 76 -16.23 -13.67 -21.81
N THR A 77 -16.60 -13.14 -20.65
CA THR A 77 -15.76 -13.13 -19.46
C THR A 77 -16.41 -13.86 -18.28
N LYS A 78 -15.63 -14.09 -17.25
CA LYS A 78 -16.11 -14.64 -15.97
C LYS A 78 -16.02 -13.54 -14.90
N PRO A 79 -16.85 -13.61 -13.84
CA PRO A 79 -16.70 -12.69 -12.71
C PRO A 79 -15.37 -12.94 -12.01
N PHE A 80 -14.79 -11.86 -11.46
CA PHE A 80 -13.60 -11.95 -10.63
C PHE A 80 -13.88 -12.72 -9.35
N ALA A 81 -12.91 -13.50 -8.90
CA ALA A 81 -12.99 -14.13 -7.59
C ALA A 81 -12.89 -13.04 -6.51
N VAL A 82 -13.77 -13.09 -5.52
CA VAL A 82 -13.82 -12.18 -4.37
C VAL A 82 -13.42 -12.90 -3.09
N GLY A 83 -12.93 -12.15 -2.10
CA GLY A 83 -12.42 -12.69 -0.83
C GLY A 83 -13.49 -13.05 0.21
N VAL A 84 -14.75 -13.21 -0.19
CA VAL A 84 -15.89 -13.52 0.68
C VAL A 84 -16.73 -14.67 0.11
N THR A 85 -17.58 -15.24 0.94
CA THR A 85 -18.49 -16.34 0.54
C THR A 85 -19.86 -15.83 0.07
N THR A 86 -20.20 -14.58 0.30
CA THR A 86 -21.43 -13.94 -0.17
C THR A 86 -21.46 -13.90 -1.70
N PRO A 87 -22.58 -14.25 -2.36
CA PRO A 87 -22.67 -14.39 -3.81
C PRO A 87 -22.71 -13.03 -4.53
N VAL A 88 -21.60 -12.32 -4.52
CA VAL A 88 -21.39 -11.07 -5.24
C VAL A 88 -20.59 -11.36 -6.50
N HIS A 89 -21.14 -10.98 -7.65
CA HIS A 89 -20.48 -11.17 -8.95
C HIS A 89 -19.95 -9.82 -9.43
N TYR A 90 -18.63 -9.68 -9.49
CA TYR A 90 -17.95 -8.50 -10.01
C TYR A 90 -17.36 -8.80 -11.38
N TYR A 91 -17.78 -8.09 -12.41
CA TYR A 91 -17.26 -8.14 -13.79
C TYR A 91 -16.43 -6.90 -14.10
N CYS A 92 -15.74 -6.88 -15.23
CA CYS A 92 -14.94 -5.73 -15.65
C CYS A 92 -15.78 -4.55 -16.19
N ALA A 93 -17.08 -4.76 -16.44
CA ALA A 93 -18.09 -3.71 -16.67
C ALA A 93 -19.44 -4.19 -16.12
N ALA A 94 -20.39 -3.28 -15.91
CA ALA A 94 -21.72 -3.61 -15.45
C ALA A 94 -22.46 -4.46 -16.50
N THR A 95 -23.04 -5.58 -16.08
CA THR A 95 -23.66 -6.57 -16.96
C THR A 95 -25.19 -6.56 -16.90
N ASP A 96 -25.75 -6.10 -15.79
CA ASP A 96 -27.19 -6.11 -15.53
C ASP A 96 -27.65 -4.80 -14.88
N LYS A 97 -26.79 -4.21 -14.05
CA LYS A 97 -27.12 -3.09 -13.21
C LYS A 97 -25.88 -2.25 -12.90
N ALA A 98 -25.97 -0.95 -13.03
CA ALA A 98 -24.99 -0.02 -12.51
C ALA A 98 -25.19 0.12 -10.99
N ARG A 99 -24.10 0.08 -10.23
CA ARG A 99 -24.10 0.10 -8.75
C ARG A 99 -23.34 1.27 -8.15
N PHE A 100 -22.68 2.07 -8.97
CA PHE A 100 -22.08 3.35 -8.58
C PHE A 100 -21.91 4.27 -9.79
N VAL A 101 -21.90 5.58 -9.56
CA VAL A 101 -21.60 6.57 -10.61
C VAL A 101 -20.17 6.40 -11.10
N GLY A 102 -20.00 6.27 -12.42
CA GLY A 102 -18.69 6.03 -13.04
C GLY A 102 -18.36 4.57 -13.32
N GLU A 103 -19.24 3.63 -12.98
CA GLU A 103 -19.04 2.23 -13.34
C GLU A 103 -18.97 2.06 -14.85
N PRO A 104 -17.95 1.34 -15.41
CA PRO A 104 -17.89 1.03 -16.83
C PRO A 104 -19.15 0.28 -17.28
N VAL A 105 -19.75 0.71 -18.39
CA VAL A 105 -20.94 0.05 -18.97
C VAL A 105 -20.72 -0.37 -20.43
N ALA A 106 -19.86 0.34 -21.15
CA ALA A 106 -19.41 -0.02 -22.50
C ALA A 106 -18.00 0.54 -22.76
N VAL A 107 -17.38 0.09 -23.84
CA VAL A 107 -16.10 0.61 -24.35
C VAL A 107 -16.20 0.81 -25.85
N VAL A 108 -15.79 1.97 -26.32
CA VAL A 108 -15.65 2.28 -27.74
C VAL A 108 -14.19 2.23 -28.14
N VAL A 109 -13.87 1.59 -29.25
CA VAL A 109 -12.52 1.53 -29.83
C VAL A 109 -12.52 2.26 -31.17
N ALA A 110 -11.64 3.25 -31.30
CA ALA A 110 -11.49 4.00 -32.54
C ALA A 110 -10.01 4.22 -32.92
N ARG A 111 -9.77 4.70 -34.11
CA ARG A 111 -8.45 4.92 -34.71
C ARG A 111 -7.55 5.83 -33.84
N ASP A 112 -8.14 6.80 -33.16
CA ASP A 112 -7.45 7.70 -32.24
C ASP A 112 -8.32 8.01 -31.01
N ARG A 113 -7.72 8.68 -30.00
CA ARG A 113 -8.37 8.97 -28.73
C ARG A 113 -9.60 9.87 -28.89
N TYR A 114 -9.51 10.91 -29.71
CA TYR A 114 -10.59 11.90 -29.85
C TYR A 114 -11.82 11.27 -30.49
N LEU A 115 -11.61 10.49 -31.55
CA LEU A 115 -12.70 9.74 -32.18
C LEU A 115 -13.34 8.73 -31.25
N ALA A 116 -12.55 8.08 -30.39
CA ALA A 116 -13.09 7.15 -29.39
C ALA A 116 -13.94 7.87 -28.34
N GLU A 117 -13.50 9.03 -27.84
CA GLU A 117 -14.21 9.85 -26.87
C GLU A 117 -15.50 10.43 -27.47
N ASP A 118 -15.44 11.00 -28.68
CA ASP A 118 -16.63 11.52 -29.40
C ASP A 118 -17.66 10.42 -29.66
N ALA A 119 -17.21 9.24 -30.08
CA ALA A 119 -18.09 8.12 -30.33
C ALA A 119 -18.67 7.49 -29.06
N ALA A 120 -17.96 7.58 -27.94
CA ALA A 120 -18.46 7.13 -26.64
C ALA A 120 -19.69 7.94 -26.18
N GLU A 121 -19.78 9.23 -26.56
CA GLU A 121 -20.96 10.06 -26.29
C GLU A 121 -22.19 9.67 -27.15
N LEU A 122 -21.99 8.94 -28.25
CA LEU A 122 -23.06 8.44 -29.12
C LEU A 122 -23.64 7.08 -28.65
N VAL A 123 -23.06 6.46 -27.66
CA VAL A 123 -23.58 5.21 -27.04
C VAL A 123 -24.75 5.56 -26.13
N GLU A 124 -25.95 5.10 -26.51
CA GLU A 124 -27.15 5.28 -25.70
C GLU A 124 -27.38 4.04 -24.81
N VAL A 125 -27.46 4.25 -23.51
CA VAL A 125 -27.78 3.20 -22.55
C VAL A 125 -29.12 3.48 -21.91
N ALA A 126 -30.05 2.53 -22.04
CA ALA A 126 -31.37 2.65 -21.45
C ALA A 126 -31.30 2.19 -19.98
N TYR A 127 -31.67 3.07 -19.07
CA TYR A 127 -31.64 2.82 -17.63
C TYR A 127 -33.03 2.88 -16.99
N GLU A 128 -33.25 2.02 -15.98
CA GLU A 128 -34.30 2.16 -14.99
C GLU A 128 -33.65 2.55 -13.67
N PRO A 129 -33.72 3.82 -13.23
CA PRO A 129 -33.15 4.27 -11.97
C PRO A 129 -33.74 3.54 -10.75
N LEU A 130 -32.91 3.23 -9.77
CA LEU A 130 -33.27 2.58 -8.53
C LEU A 130 -32.85 3.45 -7.34
N PRO A 131 -33.47 3.31 -6.16
CA PRO A 131 -33.00 3.96 -4.94
C PRO A 131 -31.56 3.57 -4.62
N ALA A 132 -30.75 4.56 -4.19
CA ALA A 132 -29.36 4.37 -3.81
C ALA A 132 -29.20 4.39 -2.28
N VAL A 133 -28.15 3.75 -1.77
CA VAL A 133 -27.72 3.84 -0.37
C VAL A 133 -26.21 4.05 -0.33
N ILE A 134 -25.78 5.10 0.37
CA ILE A 134 -24.36 5.50 0.46
C ILE A 134 -23.78 5.37 1.87
N ASP A 135 -24.62 5.36 2.89
CA ASP A 135 -24.25 5.25 4.28
C ASP A 135 -24.19 3.77 4.71
N PRO A 136 -23.06 3.27 5.22
CA PRO A 136 -22.93 1.87 5.59
C PRO A 136 -23.81 1.47 6.81
N GLU A 137 -24.19 2.39 7.69
CA GLU A 137 -25.13 2.11 8.78
C GLU A 137 -26.54 1.92 8.21
N LYS A 138 -26.99 2.84 7.35
CA LYS A 138 -28.30 2.74 6.66
C LYS A 138 -28.38 1.54 5.72
N ALA A 139 -27.27 1.17 5.08
CA ALA A 139 -27.22 0.02 4.16
C ALA A 139 -27.52 -1.32 4.84
N LEU A 140 -27.42 -1.39 6.16
CA LEU A 140 -27.75 -2.58 6.97
C LEU A 140 -29.16 -2.55 7.59
N GLU A 141 -29.93 -1.49 7.37
CA GLU A 141 -31.31 -1.41 7.81
C GLU A 141 -32.21 -2.38 7.01
N PRO A 142 -33.29 -2.90 7.62
CA PRO A 142 -34.13 -3.94 6.97
C PRO A 142 -34.79 -3.51 5.65
N ASP A 143 -35.03 -2.21 5.47
CA ASP A 143 -35.66 -1.60 4.30
C ASP A 143 -34.67 -0.95 3.32
N ALA A 144 -33.37 -1.13 3.56
CA ALA A 144 -32.33 -0.60 2.69
C ALA A 144 -32.42 -1.19 1.27
N PRO A 145 -32.15 -0.37 0.23
CA PRO A 145 -32.03 -0.88 -1.14
C PRO A 145 -30.90 -1.93 -1.23
N VAL A 146 -31.21 -3.13 -1.72
CA VAL A 146 -30.24 -4.22 -1.87
C VAL A 146 -29.52 -4.08 -3.21
N LEU A 147 -28.19 -3.97 -3.17
CA LEU A 147 -27.36 -3.81 -4.38
C LEU A 147 -27.27 -5.10 -5.21
N HIS A 148 -27.23 -6.25 -4.53
CA HIS A 148 -27.08 -7.58 -5.14
C HIS A 148 -28.23 -8.49 -4.67
N GLU A 149 -29.24 -8.65 -5.49
CA GLU A 149 -30.45 -9.41 -5.13
C GLU A 149 -30.15 -10.87 -4.78
N LYS A 150 -29.16 -11.49 -5.46
CA LYS A 150 -28.71 -12.87 -5.16
C LYS A 150 -28.10 -12.99 -3.77
N ALA A 151 -27.49 -11.92 -3.26
CA ALA A 151 -26.95 -11.88 -1.92
C ALA A 151 -28.04 -11.63 -0.87
N GLY A 152 -29.13 -10.93 -1.25
CA GLY A 152 -30.25 -10.60 -0.37
C GLY A 152 -29.91 -9.64 0.76
N THR A 153 -28.70 -9.07 0.74
CA THR A 153 -28.18 -8.17 1.77
C THR A 153 -27.05 -7.32 1.23
N ASN A 154 -26.81 -6.16 1.85
CA ASN A 154 -25.61 -5.34 1.62
C ASN A 154 -24.44 -5.71 2.55
N LEU A 155 -24.64 -6.63 3.50
CA LEU A 155 -23.57 -7.19 4.32
C LEU A 155 -22.80 -8.24 3.51
N ALA A 156 -21.64 -7.84 3.00
CA ALA A 156 -20.83 -8.69 2.16
C ALA A 156 -20.00 -9.72 2.95
N GLY A 157 -19.70 -9.42 4.20
CA GLY A 157 -18.97 -10.31 5.09
C GLY A 157 -19.00 -9.80 6.52
N HIS A 158 -18.95 -10.75 7.47
CA HIS A 158 -18.89 -10.44 8.88
C HIS A 158 -18.00 -11.43 9.60
N ARG A 159 -17.15 -10.93 10.48
CA ARG A 159 -16.31 -11.76 11.34
C ARG A 159 -16.23 -11.19 12.74
N ARG A 160 -16.38 -12.04 13.73
CA ARG A 160 -16.10 -11.74 15.13
C ARG A 160 -14.86 -12.53 15.56
N LEU A 161 -13.79 -11.82 15.89
CA LEU A 161 -12.52 -12.36 16.31
C LEU A 161 -12.30 -12.04 17.79
N VAL A 162 -11.95 -13.04 18.59
CA VAL A 162 -11.80 -12.87 20.04
C VAL A 162 -10.43 -13.41 20.46
N TYR A 163 -9.67 -12.59 21.16
CA TYR A 163 -8.34 -12.94 21.65
C TYR A 163 -8.24 -12.67 23.15
N GLY A 164 -7.74 -13.62 23.89
CA GLY A 164 -7.74 -13.59 25.36
C GLY A 164 -9.16 -13.69 25.94
N ASP A 165 -9.45 -12.90 26.95
CA ASP A 165 -10.78 -12.83 27.61
C ASP A 165 -11.21 -11.36 27.74
N PRO A 166 -11.79 -10.77 26.66
CA PRO A 166 -12.27 -9.38 26.70
C PRO A 166 -13.34 -9.15 27.75
N ASP A 167 -14.24 -10.11 27.94
CA ASP A 167 -15.34 -9.96 28.91
C ASP A 167 -14.81 -9.84 30.33
N ARG A 168 -13.77 -10.62 30.70
CA ARG A 168 -13.10 -10.47 31.97
C ARG A 168 -12.43 -9.10 32.09
N ALA A 169 -11.69 -8.68 31.08
CA ALA A 169 -11.01 -7.36 31.07
C ALA A 169 -12.02 -6.22 31.32
N PHE A 170 -13.18 -6.27 30.68
CA PHE A 170 -14.23 -5.25 30.87
C PHE A 170 -14.95 -5.35 32.22
N ARG A 171 -15.06 -6.54 32.82
CA ARG A 171 -15.59 -6.70 34.19
C ARG A 171 -14.63 -6.20 35.26
N GLU A 172 -13.31 -6.38 35.04
CA GLU A 172 -12.26 -5.98 35.98
C GLU A 172 -11.84 -4.50 35.79
N ALA A 173 -12.35 -3.84 34.78
CA ALA A 173 -12.03 -2.45 34.48
C ALA A 173 -12.64 -1.50 35.51
N GLU A 174 -11.88 -0.52 35.94
CA GLU A 174 -12.32 0.58 36.78
C GLU A 174 -12.83 1.77 35.93
N VAL A 175 -12.35 1.84 34.70
CA VAL A 175 -12.77 2.84 33.71
C VAL A 175 -13.06 2.15 32.38
N VAL A 176 -14.22 2.44 31.82
CA VAL A 176 -14.60 2.03 30.46
C VAL A 176 -14.99 3.26 29.66
N LEU A 177 -14.37 3.44 28.50
CA LEU A 177 -14.74 4.50 27.56
C LEU A 177 -15.23 3.89 26.27
N ARG A 178 -16.15 4.60 25.62
CA ARG A 178 -16.73 4.26 24.32
C ARG A 178 -16.71 5.49 23.41
N GLU A 179 -16.40 5.28 22.13
CA GLU A 179 -16.39 6.35 21.15
C GLU A 179 -16.75 5.81 19.76
N ARG A 180 -17.42 6.66 18.95
CA ARG A 180 -17.68 6.42 17.54
C ARG A 180 -16.72 7.25 16.71
N PHE A 181 -16.02 6.62 15.76
CA PHE A 181 -15.10 7.26 14.82
C PHE A 181 -15.62 7.13 13.40
N ARG A 182 -15.34 8.12 12.56
CA ARG A 182 -15.53 8.06 11.12
C ARG A 182 -14.22 8.42 10.41
N PHE A 183 -13.76 7.50 9.57
CA PHE A 183 -12.64 7.72 8.66
C PHE A 183 -13.18 7.79 7.23
N PRO A 184 -13.01 8.92 6.51
CA PRO A 184 -13.69 9.14 5.25
C PRO A 184 -13.08 8.32 4.11
N LYS A 185 -13.84 8.20 3.03
CA LYS A 185 -13.37 7.70 1.76
C LYS A 185 -12.49 8.75 1.08
N TYR A 186 -11.21 8.44 0.90
CA TYR A 186 -10.28 9.26 0.14
C TYR A 186 -9.32 8.38 -0.65
N GLY A 187 -8.68 8.90 -1.68
CA GLY A 187 -7.82 8.14 -2.56
C GLY A 187 -6.50 8.82 -2.86
N SER A 188 -5.53 8.06 -3.30
CA SER A 188 -4.30 8.62 -3.83
C SER A 188 -4.52 9.17 -5.23
N THR A 189 -3.85 10.26 -5.54
CA THR A 189 -3.89 10.92 -6.85
C THR A 189 -2.49 10.95 -7.46
N PRO A 190 -1.92 9.79 -7.89
CA PRO A 190 -0.62 9.78 -8.56
C PRO A 190 -0.67 10.66 -9.81
N ILE A 191 0.44 11.28 -10.16
CA ILE A 191 0.52 12.15 -11.35
C ILE A 191 0.19 11.34 -12.60
N GLU A 192 0.74 10.14 -12.73
CA GLU A 192 0.35 9.21 -13.78
C GLU A 192 -0.89 8.41 -13.35
N THR A 193 -1.97 8.49 -14.13
CA THR A 193 -3.19 7.70 -13.96
C THR A 193 -3.01 6.26 -14.44
N TYR A 194 -4.08 5.48 -14.56
CA TYR A 194 -4.01 4.14 -15.16
C TYR A 194 -3.68 4.22 -16.65
N GLY A 195 -2.88 3.29 -17.13
CA GLY A 195 -2.60 3.12 -18.55
C GLY A 195 -2.48 1.65 -18.92
N ILE A 196 -3.08 1.29 -20.05
CA ILE A 196 -3.14 -0.09 -20.55
C ILE A 196 -2.98 -0.07 -22.07
N ILE A 197 -2.13 -0.96 -22.58
CA ILE A 197 -2.10 -1.33 -24.00
C ILE A 197 -2.28 -2.85 -24.05
N ALA A 198 -3.27 -3.34 -24.76
CA ALA A 198 -3.52 -4.77 -24.92
C ALA A 198 -3.41 -5.18 -26.38
N ARG A 199 -2.81 -6.34 -26.64
CA ARG A 199 -2.67 -6.95 -27.98
C ARG A 199 -2.83 -8.46 -27.90
N TRP A 200 -3.58 -9.02 -28.83
CA TRP A 200 -3.65 -10.44 -29.05
C TRP A 200 -2.72 -10.87 -30.16
N GLU A 201 -1.90 -11.87 -29.89
CA GLU A 201 -1.03 -12.49 -30.88
C GLU A 201 -1.76 -13.61 -31.64
N LEU A 202 -1.26 -13.95 -32.84
CA LEU A 202 -1.86 -15.00 -33.67
C LEU A 202 -1.88 -16.39 -33.02
N ASP A 203 -0.96 -16.65 -32.08
CA ASP A 203 -0.89 -17.87 -31.29
C ASP A 203 -1.82 -17.90 -30.07
N GLY A 204 -2.64 -16.85 -29.91
CA GLY A 204 -3.59 -16.71 -28.81
C GLY A 204 -3.00 -16.18 -27.50
N VAL A 205 -1.75 -15.68 -27.50
CA VAL A 205 -1.19 -14.95 -26.36
C VAL A 205 -1.79 -13.55 -26.32
N CYS A 206 -2.27 -13.14 -25.14
CA CYS A 206 -2.63 -11.76 -24.87
C CYS A 206 -1.46 -11.06 -24.14
N THR A 207 -0.83 -10.09 -24.80
CA THR A 207 0.22 -9.24 -24.21
C THR A 207 -0.38 -7.93 -23.77
N VAL A 208 -0.12 -7.57 -22.52
CA VAL A 208 -0.61 -6.32 -21.91
C VAL A 208 0.56 -5.54 -21.34
N TRP A 209 0.74 -4.31 -21.81
CA TRP A 209 1.60 -3.31 -21.19
C TRP A 209 0.75 -2.45 -20.26
N SER A 210 1.20 -2.26 -19.01
CA SER A 210 0.44 -1.46 -18.05
C SER A 210 1.34 -1.03 -16.88
N ASN A 211 1.06 0.12 -16.32
CA ASN A 211 1.69 0.63 -15.09
C ASN A 211 1.15 -0.06 -13.83
N PHE A 212 1.08 -1.37 -13.87
CA PHE A 212 0.50 -2.24 -12.87
C PHE A 212 1.44 -2.47 -11.68
N MET A 213 0.94 -2.35 -10.47
CA MET A 213 1.67 -2.68 -9.26
C MET A 213 1.39 -4.14 -8.86
N GLY A 214 2.43 -4.99 -8.87
CA GLY A 214 2.30 -6.40 -8.49
C GLY A 214 1.64 -7.29 -9.55
N PRO A 215 2.18 -7.33 -10.78
CA PRO A 215 1.54 -8.04 -11.90
C PRO A 215 1.30 -9.52 -11.62
N PHE A 216 2.21 -10.24 -10.96
CA PHE A 216 2.04 -11.67 -10.70
C PHE A 216 0.89 -11.99 -9.74
N ILE A 217 0.57 -11.10 -8.78
CA ILE A 217 -0.51 -11.37 -7.81
C ILE A 217 -1.89 -11.41 -8.47
N MET A 218 -2.10 -10.59 -9.51
CA MET A 218 -3.39 -10.49 -10.21
C MET A 218 -3.41 -11.25 -11.54
N HIS A 219 -2.27 -11.80 -11.96
CA HIS A 219 -2.14 -12.54 -13.21
C HIS A 219 -3.11 -13.74 -13.30
N PRO A 220 -3.15 -14.66 -12.32
CA PRO A 220 -4.09 -15.79 -12.39
C PRO A 220 -5.57 -15.37 -12.38
N LEU A 221 -5.90 -14.30 -11.67
CA LEU A 221 -7.28 -13.78 -11.63
C LEU A 221 -7.68 -13.23 -12.99
N THR A 222 -6.82 -12.46 -13.63
CA THR A 222 -7.09 -11.85 -14.94
C THR A 222 -7.15 -12.92 -16.04
N ALA A 223 -6.22 -13.88 -16.04
CA ALA A 223 -6.24 -15.00 -16.97
C ALA A 223 -7.56 -15.80 -16.88
N ARG A 224 -8.00 -16.10 -15.65
CA ARG A 224 -9.27 -16.82 -15.43
C ARG A 224 -10.48 -16.04 -15.94
N VAL A 225 -10.52 -14.74 -15.76
CA VAL A 225 -11.62 -13.87 -16.20
C VAL A 225 -11.71 -13.87 -17.72
N LEU A 226 -10.57 -13.78 -18.39
CA LEU A 226 -10.46 -13.83 -19.86
C LEU A 226 -10.58 -15.24 -20.46
N GLY A 227 -10.72 -16.29 -19.62
CA GLY A 227 -10.77 -17.68 -20.09
C GLY A 227 -9.45 -18.19 -20.69
N LEU A 228 -8.32 -17.57 -20.33
CA LEU A 228 -6.98 -17.91 -20.81
C LEU A 228 -6.29 -18.92 -19.89
N ALA A 229 -5.46 -19.78 -20.47
CA ALA A 229 -4.42 -20.44 -19.71
C ALA A 229 -3.39 -19.40 -19.24
N GLU A 230 -2.82 -19.56 -18.04
CA GLU A 230 -1.94 -18.57 -17.46
C GLU A 230 -0.73 -18.22 -18.34
N ASN A 231 -0.16 -19.20 -19.05
CA ASN A 231 0.93 -19.02 -20.00
C ASN A 231 0.51 -18.38 -21.34
N LYS A 232 -0.75 -17.99 -21.49
CA LYS A 232 -1.27 -17.23 -22.63
C LYS A 232 -1.60 -15.77 -22.27
N LEU A 233 -1.32 -15.35 -21.04
CA LEU A 233 -1.39 -13.96 -20.62
C LEU A 233 0.03 -13.48 -20.26
N ARG A 234 0.47 -12.39 -20.88
CA ARG A 234 1.77 -11.77 -20.62
C ARG A 234 1.58 -10.34 -20.16
N PHE A 235 2.13 -9.99 -19.01
CA PHE A 235 2.19 -8.62 -18.54
C PHE A 235 3.60 -8.05 -18.71
N ILE A 236 3.67 -6.82 -19.22
CA ILE A 236 4.90 -6.03 -19.31
C ILE A 236 4.62 -4.72 -18.56
N VAL A 237 5.42 -4.45 -17.54
CA VAL A 237 5.34 -3.22 -16.76
C VAL A 237 6.54 -2.35 -17.12
N PRO A 238 6.33 -1.09 -17.55
CA PRO A 238 7.43 -0.20 -17.92
C PRO A 238 8.36 0.08 -16.73
N PRO A 239 9.61 0.50 -16.98
CA PRO A 239 10.56 0.78 -15.91
C PRO A 239 10.15 2.00 -15.06
N ASP A 240 9.38 2.92 -15.63
CA ASP A 240 8.90 4.10 -14.93
C ASP A 240 7.38 4.04 -14.68
N ILE A 241 7.00 4.24 -13.42
CA ILE A 241 5.61 4.37 -12.99
C ILE A 241 5.50 5.67 -12.20
N GLY A 242 4.62 6.56 -12.63
CA GLY A 242 4.42 7.90 -12.07
C GLY A 242 3.57 7.91 -10.79
N GLY A 243 3.95 7.08 -9.83
CA GLY A 243 3.25 6.88 -8.56
C GLY A 243 2.18 5.79 -8.62
N SER A 244 1.91 5.20 -7.47
CA SER A 244 0.80 4.25 -7.29
C SER A 244 0.13 4.44 -5.94
N PHE A 245 0.89 4.50 -4.86
CA PHE A 245 0.41 4.60 -3.48
C PHE A 245 -0.59 3.50 -3.09
N GLY A 246 -0.61 2.40 -3.84
CA GLY A 246 -1.49 1.25 -3.66
C GLY A 246 -2.54 1.09 -4.75
N ILE A 247 -3.09 2.17 -5.30
CA ILE A 247 -4.26 2.11 -6.20
C ILE A 247 -4.00 1.34 -7.51
N LYS A 248 -2.77 1.35 -8.05
CA LYS A 248 -2.44 0.63 -9.29
C LYS A 248 -2.45 -0.91 -9.15
N THR A 249 -2.63 -1.45 -7.95
CA THR A 249 -3.00 -2.86 -7.76
C THR A 249 -4.42 -3.14 -8.28
N SER A 250 -5.29 -2.15 -8.25
CA SER A 250 -6.71 -2.24 -8.60
C SER A 250 -7.01 -2.04 -10.10
N ILE A 251 -6.00 -1.93 -10.96
CA ILE A 251 -6.16 -1.71 -12.41
C ILE A 251 -6.64 -2.96 -13.18
N TYR A 252 -6.50 -4.16 -12.61
CA TYR A 252 -6.71 -5.43 -13.31
C TYR A 252 -8.10 -5.63 -13.94
N PRO A 253 -9.22 -5.08 -13.42
CA PRO A 253 -10.49 -5.15 -14.12
C PRO A 253 -10.49 -4.37 -15.44
N TYR A 254 -9.84 -3.22 -15.48
CA TYR A 254 -9.66 -2.45 -16.69
C TYR A 254 -8.72 -3.17 -17.68
N ILE A 255 -7.72 -3.89 -17.20
CA ILE A 255 -6.88 -4.76 -18.06
C ILE A 255 -7.75 -5.80 -18.76
N ALA A 256 -8.65 -6.47 -18.04
CA ALA A 256 -9.56 -7.44 -18.64
C ALA A 256 -10.49 -6.82 -19.67
N LEU A 257 -11.01 -5.62 -19.37
CA LEU A 257 -11.91 -4.88 -20.27
C LEU A 257 -11.21 -4.45 -21.56
N ILE A 258 -10.01 -3.88 -21.47
CA ILE A 258 -9.23 -3.43 -22.64
C ILE A 258 -8.68 -4.61 -23.44
N ALA A 259 -8.33 -5.74 -22.77
CA ALA A 259 -7.97 -6.97 -23.47
C ALA A 259 -9.15 -7.53 -24.28
N LEU A 260 -10.37 -7.51 -23.74
CA LEU A 260 -11.58 -7.91 -24.46
C LEU A 260 -11.84 -6.94 -25.65
N ALA A 261 -11.69 -5.62 -25.42
CA ALA A 261 -11.83 -4.63 -26.48
C ALA A 261 -10.83 -4.84 -27.63
N SER A 262 -9.57 -5.15 -27.31
CA SER A 262 -8.55 -5.49 -28.30
C SER A 262 -8.88 -6.78 -29.09
N LYS A 263 -9.47 -7.77 -28.43
CA LYS A 263 -9.92 -9.01 -29.07
C LYS A 263 -11.00 -8.76 -30.11
N HIS A 264 -12.02 -7.96 -29.77
CA HIS A 264 -13.11 -7.58 -30.63
C HIS A 264 -12.66 -6.70 -31.82
N ALA A 265 -11.78 -5.73 -31.53
CA ALA A 265 -11.24 -4.83 -32.54
C ALA A 265 -10.27 -5.51 -33.51
N GLY A 266 -9.65 -6.65 -33.13
CA GLY A 266 -8.64 -7.33 -33.93
C GLY A 266 -7.32 -6.54 -34.08
N VAL A 267 -7.11 -5.52 -33.24
CA VAL A 267 -5.96 -4.61 -33.28
C VAL A 267 -5.47 -4.33 -31.85
N PRO A 268 -4.23 -3.87 -31.65
CA PRO A 268 -3.79 -3.39 -30.36
C PRO A 268 -4.64 -2.19 -29.91
N VAL A 269 -5.05 -2.17 -28.64
CA VAL A 269 -5.88 -1.12 -28.06
C VAL A 269 -5.17 -0.49 -26.86
N LYS A 270 -5.10 0.84 -26.86
CA LYS A 270 -4.55 1.68 -25.79
C LYS A 270 -5.67 2.43 -25.08
N TRP A 271 -5.64 2.45 -23.77
CA TRP A 271 -6.47 3.30 -22.92
C TRP A 271 -5.61 3.95 -21.85
N ILE A 272 -5.74 5.28 -21.75
CA ILE A 272 -5.13 6.07 -20.68
C ILE A 272 -6.27 6.78 -19.95
N GLU A 273 -6.41 6.46 -18.66
CA GLU A 273 -7.40 7.07 -17.77
C GLU A 273 -7.14 8.59 -17.64
N ASP A 274 -8.17 9.40 -17.74
CA ASP A 274 -8.07 10.82 -17.40
C ASP A 274 -8.26 11.06 -15.89
N ARG A 275 -8.00 12.31 -15.43
CA ARG A 275 -8.08 12.63 -14.00
C ARG A 275 -9.51 12.61 -13.47
N ARG A 276 -10.50 12.92 -14.27
CA ARG A 276 -11.92 12.87 -13.86
C ARG A 276 -12.38 11.43 -13.70
N GLU A 277 -12.03 10.57 -14.65
CA GLU A 277 -12.27 9.13 -14.55
C GLU A 277 -11.60 8.54 -13.30
N HIS A 278 -10.37 8.98 -13.01
CA HIS A 278 -9.61 8.54 -11.85
C HIS A 278 -10.32 8.86 -10.54
N LEU A 279 -10.73 10.11 -10.34
CA LEU A 279 -11.43 10.52 -9.13
C LEU A 279 -12.78 9.81 -8.99
N LEU A 280 -13.48 9.62 -10.10
CA LEU A 280 -14.81 9.01 -10.15
C LEU A 280 -14.82 7.51 -9.85
N ALA A 281 -13.88 6.75 -10.41
CA ALA A 281 -14.06 5.31 -10.51
C ALA A 281 -12.79 4.44 -10.33
N SER A 282 -11.61 5.02 -10.09
CA SER A 282 -10.38 4.25 -10.02
C SER A 282 -10.29 3.37 -8.77
N SER A 283 -9.82 3.91 -7.68
CA SER A 283 -9.72 3.23 -6.39
C SER A 283 -9.51 4.23 -5.27
N SER A 284 -9.93 3.86 -4.07
CA SER A 284 -9.77 4.70 -2.88
C SER A 284 -9.56 3.84 -1.63
N GLY A 285 -9.13 4.46 -0.55
CA GLY A 285 -9.18 3.85 0.77
C GLY A 285 -10.62 3.58 1.20
N THR A 286 -10.76 2.76 2.23
CA THR A 286 -12.03 2.34 2.79
C THR A 286 -12.68 3.48 3.58
N ASP A 287 -13.97 3.67 3.40
CA ASP A 287 -14.83 4.49 4.24
C ASP A 287 -15.23 3.65 5.46
N ARG A 288 -14.77 4.04 6.66
CA ARG A 288 -15.00 3.28 7.88
C ARG A 288 -15.79 4.05 8.91
N ILE A 289 -16.81 3.42 9.47
CA ILE A 289 -17.41 3.81 10.74
C ILE A 289 -16.97 2.79 11.78
N ALA A 290 -16.42 3.26 12.89
CA ALA A 290 -15.90 2.40 13.94
C ALA A 290 -16.44 2.80 15.31
N TYR A 291 -16.73 1.79 16.13
CA TYR A 291 -17.08 1.92 17.54
C TYR A 291 -15.97 1.27 18.35
N ARG A 292 -15.33 2.06 19.20
CA ARG A 292 -14.21 1.63 20.03
C ARG A 292 -14.62 1.63 21.49
N GLU A 293 -14.20 0.60 22.21
CA GLU A 293 -14.27 0.56 23.64
C GLU A 293 -12.91 0.24 24.23
N VAL A 294 -12.52 0.91 25.30
CA VAL A 294 -11.31 0.63 26.08
C VAL A 294 -11.66 0.36 27.53
N ALA A 295 -11.08 -0.70 28.08
CA ALA A 295 -11.18 -1.10 29.48
C ALA A 295 -9.82 -0.87 30.16
N ALA A 296 -9.79 -0.09 31.24
CA ALA A 296 -8.56 0.28 31.92
C ALA A 296 -8.74 0.35 33.45
N LYS A 297 -7.62 0.37 34.16
CA LYS A 297 -7.55 0.72 35.58
C LYS A 297 -7.36 2.22 35.76
N THR A 298 -7.64 2.72 36.95
CA THR A 298 -7.43 4.14 37.32
C THR A 298 -5.97 4.56 37.29
N ASP A 299 -5.04 3.64 37.39
CA ASP A 299 -3.61 3.91 37.20
C ASP A 299 -3.19 4.09 35.75
N GLY A 300 -4.11 3.90 34.78
CA GLY A 300 -3.87 4.01 33.34
C GLY A 300 -3.46 2.71 32.67
N THR A 301 -3.43 1.57 33.37
CA THR A 301 -3.15 0.27 32.76
C THR A 301 -4.33 -0.16 31.88
N VAL A 302 -4.12 -0.30 30.58
CA VAL A 302 -5.11 -0.83 29.65
C VAL A 302 -5.22 -2.34 29.79
N LEU A 303 -6.41 -2.84 30.05
CA LEU A 303 -6.70 -4.27 30.20
C LEU A 303 -7.10 -4.91 28.88
N GLY A 304 -7.90 -4.21 28.08
CA GLY A 304 -8.38 -4.70 26.80
C GLY A 304 -9.15 -3.66 26.00
N MET A 305 -9.44 -4.00 24.75
CA MET A 305 -10.23 -3.17 23.83
C MET A 305 -11.26 -3.99 23.08
N ARG A 306 -12.37 -3.35 22.70
CA ARG A 306 -13.34 -3.86 21.73
C ARG A 306 -13.41 -2.95 20.53
N PHE A 307 -13.35 -3.56 19.37
CA PHE A 307 -13.37 -2.92 18.05
C PHE A 307 -14.59 -3.44 17.30
N LYS A 308 -15.49 -2.54 16.94
CA LYS A 308 -16.54 -2.84 15.99
C LYS A 308 -16.46 -1.84 14.86
N TRP A 309 -16.48 -2.31 13.62
CA TRP A 309 -16.49 -1.42 12.48
C TRP A 309 -17.33 -1.89 11.31
N LEU A 310 -17.75 -0.93 10.52
CA LEU A 310 -18.40 -1.07 9.23
C LEU A 310 -17.43 -0.55 8.17
N ASP A 311 -16.85 -1.45 7.38
CA ASP A 311 -15.99 -1.11 6.25
C ASP A 311 -16.81 -1.05 4.98
N ASN A 312 -17.01 0.16 4.45
CA ASN A 312 -17.71 0.39 3.21
C ASN A 312 -16.79 0.14 2.02
N VAL A 313 -17.08 -0.90 1.23
CA VAL A 313 -16.25 -1.31 0.08
C VAL A 313 -16.78 -0.80 -1.26
N GLY A 314 -17.87 -0.03 -1.25
CA GLY A 314 -18.54 0.45 -2.45
C GLY A 314 -19.47 -0.60 -3.09
N GLY A 315 -19.77 -0.47 -4.38
CA GLY A 315 -20.78 -1.29 -5.07
C GLY A 315 -20.44 -2.77 -5.21
N TYR A 316 -19.18 -3.15 -5.05
CA TYR A 316 -18.70 -4.53 -5.16
C TYR A 316 -17.50 -4.75 -4.24
N ILE A 317 -17.13 -6.02 -4.05
CA ILE A 317 -15.87 -6.41 -3.43
C ILE A 317 -14.85 -6.64 -4.53
N ARG A 318 -13.80 -5.84 -4.56
CA ARG A 318 -12.69 -5.95 -5.50
C ARG A 318 -11.42 -6.40 -4.78
N SER A 319 -10.77 -7.49 -5.22
CA SER A 319 -9.53 -7.95 -4.60
C SER A 319 -8.48 -6.81 -4.51
N PRO A 320 -7.76 -6.66 -3.37
CA PRO A 320 -7.65 -7.58 -2.24
C PRO A 320 -8.69 -7.39 -1.12
N GLU A 321 -9.77 -6.62 -1.34
CA GLU A 321 -10.83 -6.52 -0.34
C GLU A 321 -11.51 -7.90 -0.07
N PRO A 322 -11.94 -8.16 1.17
CA PRO A 322 -12.06 -7.25 2.32
C PRO A 322 -10.78 -7.12 3.15
N GLY A 323 -9.64 -6.97 2.51
CA GLY A 323 -8.33 -6.88 3.15
C GLY A 323 -8.20 -5.73 4.14
N CYS A 324 -8.93 -4.61 3.94
CA CYS A 324 -8.89 -3.48 4.84
C CYS A 324 -9.30 -3.85 6.27
N SER A 325 -10.28 -4.74 6.45
CA SER A 325 -10.69 -5.20 7.78
C SER A 325 -9.64 -6.09 8.46
N PHE A 326 -8.83 -6.84 7.70
CA PHE A 326 -8.04 -7.93 8.26
C PHE A 326 -6.52 -7.77 8.08
N ARG A 327 -6.06 -6.81 7.27
CA ARG A 327 -4.63 -6.55 7.08
C ARG A 327 -3.89 -6.28 8.40
N PRO A 328 -4.47 -5.54 9.38
CA PRO A 328 -3.83 -5.27 10.64
C PRO A 328 -3.93 -6.40 11.68
N THR A 329 -4.44 -7.60 11.34
CA THR A 329 -4.67 -8.66 12.35
C THR A 329 -3.44 -8.87 13.23
N GLY A 330 -2.25 -8.97 12.67
CA GLY A 330 -1.03 -9.14 13.46
C GLY A 330 -0.69 -7.99 14.40
N ASN A 331 -1.21 -6.78 14.15
CA ASN A 331 -0.89 -5.58 14.92
C ASN A 331 -2.11 -4.79 15.43
N PHE A 332 -3.25 -5.45 15.64
CA PHE A 332 -4.42 -4.79 16.23
C PHE A 332 -4.15 -4.16 17.59
N VAL A 333 -3.22 -4.71 18.37
CA VAL A 333 -2.83 -4.14 19.67
C VAL A 333 -1.92 -2.91 19.54
N GLY A 334 -1.45 -2.59 18.33
CA GLY A 334 -0.47 -1.52 18.13
C GLY A 334 0.81 -1.76 18.92
N PRO A 335 1.40 -0.70 19.51
CA PRO A 335 2.62 -0.81 20.30
C PRO A 335 2.39 -1.26 21.76
N TYR A 336 1.14 -1.57 22.11
CA TYR A 336 0.74 -1.78 23.49
C TYR A 336 0.70 -3.25 23.88
N ARG A 337 0.82 -3.52 25.19
CA ARG A 337 0.96 -4.86 25.75
C ARG A 337 -0.33 -5.51 26.26
N PHE A 338 -1.50 -4.90 26.04
CA PHE A 338 -2.75 -5.53 26.46
C PHE A 338 -3.02 -6.82 25.67
N GLN A 339 -3.68 -7.79 26.32
CA GLN A 339 -3.83 -9.15 25.82
C GLN A 339 -5.28 -9.50 25.42
N HIS A 340 -6.24 -8.65 25.77
CA HIS A 340 -7.66 -8.95 25.62
C HIS A 340 -8.27 -8.06 24.56
N LEU A 341 -8.75 -8.68 23.46
CA LEU A 341 -9.23 -7.95 22.30
C LEU A 341 -10.41 -8.66 21.66
N GLU A 342 -11.46 -7.92 21.35
CA GLU A 342 -12.55 -8.36 20.49
C GLU A 342 -12.61 -7.47 19.24
N VAL A 343 -12.77 -8.09 18.08
CA VAL A 343 -12.94 -7.41 16.81
C VAL A 343 -14.23 -7.91 16.16
N ASP A 344 -15.18 -7.01 15.94
CA ASP A 344 -16.44 -7.23 15.24
C ASP A 344 -16.41 -6.47 13.91
N ALA A 345 -16.03 -7.16 12.83
CA ALA A 345 -15.75 -6.59 11.53
C ALA A 345 -16.88 -6.88 10.54
N SER A 346 -17.57 -5.84 10.09
CA SER A 346 -18.58 -5.91 9.04
C SER A 346 -18.07 -5.25 7.75
N VAL A 347 -18.20 -5.94 6.63
CA VAL A 347 -17.89 -5.45 5.28
C VAL A 347 -19.20 -5.12 4.60
N VAL A 348 -19.40 -3.86 4.23
CA VAL A 348 -20.69 -3.34 3.78
C VAL A 348 -20.58 -2.80 2.37
N MET A 349 -21.55 -3.11 1.52
CA MET A 349 -21.65 -2.58 0.15
C MET A 349 -22.60 -1.38 0.11
N THR A 350 -22.23 -0.36 -0.65
CA THR A 350 -23.03 0.84 -0.90
C THR A 350 -22.86 1.33 -2.32
N ASN A 351 -23.70 2.26 -2.76
CA ASN A 351 -23.62 2.85 -4.11
C ASN A 351 -22.50 3.87 -4.28
N LYS A 352 -21.31 3.57 -3.75
CA LYS A 352 -20.08 4.35 -3.94
C LYS A 352 -19.08 3.59 -4.81
N SER A 353 -18.10 4.29 -5.37
CA SER A 353 -17.00 3.67 -6.11
C SER A 353 -16.22 2.68 -5.25
N LEU A 354 -15.49 1.76 -5.90
CA LEU A 354 -14.85 0.63 -5.23
C LEU A 354 -13.62 1.04 -4.43
N THR A 355 -13.38 0.33 -3.35
CA THR A 355 -12.18 0.49 -2.53
C THR A 355 -11.05 -0.43 -2.97
N GLY A 356 -9.87 -0.18 -2.46
CA GLY A 356 -8.67 -0.96 -2.65
C GLY A 356 -7.52 -0.41 -1.79
N PRO A 357 -6.30 -0.91 -1.97
CA PRO A 357 -5.16 -0.44 -1.22
C PRO A 357 -4.90 1.05 -1.45
N ASN A 358 -4.71 1.78 -0.35
CA ASN A 358 -4.21 3.13 -0.29
C ASN A 358 -3.08 3.17 0.74
N ARG A 359 -2.06 3.99 0.57
CA ARG A 359 -0.85 4.06 1.42
C ARG A 359 -1.21 4.05 2.90
N GLY A 360 -0.60 3.14 3.69
CA GLY A 360 -1.01 2.88 5.07
C GLY A 360 -2.25 1.99 5.22
N TYR A 361 -2.55 1.17 4.20
CA TYR A 361 -3.73 0.33 4.05
C TYR A 361 -4.24 -0.29 5.34
N ALA A 362 -5.43 0.09 5.77
CA ALA A 362 -6.10 -0.27 7.01
C ALA A 362 -5.49 0.30 8.31
N CYS A 363 -4.21 0.60 8.34
CA CYS A 363 -3.52 1.02 9.57
C CYS A 363 -3.80 2.48 9.92
N GLY A 364 -3.99 3.36 8.94
CA GLY A 364 -4.41 4.74 9.22
C GLY A 364 -5.73 4.79 10.00
N HIS A 365 -6.71 3.97 9.62
CA HIS A 365 -7.97 3.80 10.34
C HIS A 365 -7.74 3.29 11.77
N LEU A 366 -7.00 2.16 11.88
CA LEU A 366 -6.72 1.53 13.17
C LEU A 366 -6.09 2.49 14.17
N TYR A 367 -5.07 3.26 13.73
CA TYR A 367 -4.33 4.14 14.64
C TYR A 367 -5.03 5.45 14.93
N PHE A 368 -5.78 6.02 13.98
CA PHE A 368 -6.67 7.14 14.26
C PHE A 368 -7.63 6.82 15.42
N GLU A 369 -8.24 5.64 15.38
CA GLU A 369 -9.18 5.18 16.38
C GLU A 369 -8.49 4.81 17.70
N THR A 370 -7.37 4.05 17.64
CA THR A 370 -6.68 3.55 18.84
C THR A 370 -5.97 4.68 19.59
N GLU A 371 -5.25 5.54 18.89
CA GLU A 371 -4.52 6.66 19.48
C GLU A 371 -5.45 7.76 19.98
N GLY A 372 -6.61 7.94 19.31
CA GLY A 372 -7.69 8.79 19.79
C GLY A 372 -8.27 8.28 21.12
N MET A 373 -8.50 6.96 21.25
CA MET A 373 -8.94 6.37 22.52
C MET A 373 -7.89 6.51 23.63
N MET A 374 -6.59 6.41 23.32
CA MET A 374 -5.54 6.59 24.31
C MET A 374 -5.51 8.04 24.84
N ASP A 375 -5.68 9.05 24.00
CA ASP A 375 -5.79 10.46 24.46
C ASP A 375 -7.04 10.68 25.30
N ARG A 376 -8.19 10.12 24.90
CA ARG A 376 -9.44 10.17 25.67
C ARG A 376 -9.28 9.53 27.05
N LEU A 377 -8.58 8.40 27.12
CA LEU A 377 -8.31 7.71 28.37
C LEU A 377 -7.38 8.55 29.27
N ALA A 378 -6.33 9.14 28.71
CA ALA A 378 -5.43 10.04 29.43
C ALA A 378 -6.19 11.22 30.05
N GLU A 379 -7.02 11.88 29.25
CA GLU A 379 -7.88 12.97 29.71
C GLU A 379 -8.82 12.55 30.84
N LYS A 380 -9.52 11.43 30.68
CA LYS A 380 -10.46 10.89 31.67
C LYS A 380 -9.81 10.60 33.01
N LEU A 381 -8.55 10.16 32.98
CA LEU A 381 -7.78 9.82 34.18
C LEU A 381 -6.97 11.01 34.73
N GLY A 382 -6.94 12.16 34.05
CA GLY A 382 -6.10 13.30 34.40
C GLY A 382 -4.60 13.01 34.27
N LEU A 383 -4.22 12.08 33.38
CA LEU A 383 -2.84 11.69 33.09
C LEU A 383 -2.31 12.44 31.88
N ASP A 384 -0.99 12.66 31.85
CA ASP A 384 -0.34 13.11 30.63
C ASP A 384 -0.43 12.03 29.53
N PRO A 385 -0.78 12.38 28.27
CA PRO A 385 -0.89 11.42 27.19
C PRO A 385 0.39 10.62 26.89
N VAL A 386 1.57 11.22 27.10
CA VAL A 386 2.86 10.54 26.96
C VAL A 386 3.04 9.52 28.06
N GLU A 387 2.73 9.89 29.29
CA GLU A 387 2.87 9.03 30.45
C GLU A 387 1.92 7.81 30.37
N LEU A 388 0.67 8.01 29.92
CA LEU A 388 -0.28 6.91 29.70
C LEU A 388 0.29 5.91 28.68
N ARG A 389 0.85 6.39 27.57
CA ARG A 389 1.47 5.56 26.55
C ARG A 389 2.65 4.79 27.08
N ARG A 390 3.58 5.45 27.83
CA ARG A 390 4.74 4.79 28.46
C ARG A 390 4.36 3.60 29.33
N ARG A 391 3.30 3.74 30.11
CA ARG A 391 2.81 2.65 30.99
C ARG A 391 2.38 1.42 30.23
N ASN A 392 1.91 1.58 29.02
CA ASN A 392 1.32 0.52 28.20
C ASN A 392 2.24 0.00 27.10
N LEU A 393 3.36 0.67 26.78
CA LEU A 393 4.28 0.27 25.73
C LEU A 393 4.96 -1.07 25.99
N LEU A 394 5.23 -1.81 24.92
CA LEU A 394 6.19 -2.88 24.89
C LEU A 394 7.60 -2.36 25.17
N ARG A 395 8.39 -3.14 25.91
CA ARG A 395 9.76 -2.81 26.30
C ARG A 395 10.77 -3.61 25.49
N PRO A 396 12.01 -3.13 25.31
CA PRO A 396 13.05 -3.80 24.52
C PRO A 396 13.30 -5.25 24.89
N GLU A 397 13.28 -5.57 26.18
CA GLU A 397 13.50 -6.94 26.67
C GLU A 397 12.39 -7.94 26.35
N GLN A 398 11.24 -7.45 25.85
CA GLN A 398 10.11 -8.30 25.44
C GLN A 398 10.22 -8.78 23.98
N PHE A 399 11.16 -8.24 23.22
CA PHE A 399 11.35 -8.66 21.82
C PHE A 399 12.24 -9.89 21.70
N PRO A 400 11.94 -10.80 20.74
CA PRO A 400 10.80 -10.75 19.83
C PRO A 400 9.48 -11.02 20.57
N TYR A 401 8.44 -10.24 20.23
CA TYR A 401 7.14 -10.29 20.91
C TYR A 401 6.05 -10.87 20.02
N ARG A 402 5.26 -11.81 20.57
CA ARG A 402 4.06 -12.30 19.90
C ARG A 402 2.82 -11.60 20.44
N THR A 403 2.09 -10.92 19.54
CA THR A 403 0.81 -10.32 19.88
C THR A 403 -0.25 -11.41 20.13
N PRO A 404 -1.31 -11.13 20.89
CA PRO A 404 -2.42 -12.07 21.06
C PRO A 404 -3.09 -12.46 19.74
N THR A 405 -2.97 -11.63 18.72
CA THR A 405 -3.55 -11.80 17.38
C THR A 405 -2.61 -12.52 16.39
N GLY A 406 -1.43 -12.92 16.84
CA GLY A 406 -0.48 -13.74 16.08
C GLY A 406 0.68 -12.98 15.45
N GLY A 407 0.74 -11.65 15.54
CA GLY A 407 1.87 -10.84 15.04
C GLY A 407 3.18 -11.21 15.72
N TYR A 408 4.26 -11.17 14.96
CA TYR A 408 5.61 -11.43 15.46
C TYR A 408 6.46 -10.17 15.30
N TYR A 409 6.46 -9.32 16.34
CA TYR A 409 7.29 -8.12 16.37
C TYR A 409 8.74 -8.54 16.60
N ASP A 410 9.54 -8.40 15.57
CA ASP A 410 10.87 -8.99 15.47
C ASP A 410 11.93 -8.27 16.29
N SER A 411 11.89 -6.93 16.35
CA SER A 411 12.80 -6.09 17.13
C SER A 411 12.20 -4.69 17.31
N GLY A 412 12.68 -3.94 18.31
CA GLY A 412 12.27 -2.56 18.57
C GLY A 412 12.73 -2.03 19.92
N ASP A 413 12.84 -0.70 20.00
CA ASP A 413 12.96 0.04 21.24
C ASP A 413 11.94 1.18 21.25
N TYR A 414 10.71 0.85 21.61
CA TYR A 414 9.58 1.77 21.58
C TYR A 414 9.71 2.90 22.59
N PRO A 415 10.13 2.66 23.86
CA PRO A 415 10.41 3.74 24.80
C PRO A 415 11.48 4.72 24.32
N ALA A 416 12.62 4.24 23.80
CA ALA A 416 13.67 5.11 23.30
C ALA A 416 13.23 5.94 22.09
N THR A 417 12.38 5.39 21.20
CA THR A 417 11.82 6.11 20.07
C THR A 417 10.88 7.22 20.53
N LEU A 418 9.99 6.92 21.48
CA LEU A 418 9.11 7.93 22.10
C LEU A 418 9.92 9.01 22.81
N ASP A 419 10.89 8.64 23.64
CA ASP A 419 11.71 9.59 24.39
C ASP A 419 12.49 10.51 23.47
N LYS A 420 12.99 9.99 22.35
CA LYS A 420 13.65 10.79 21.32
C LYS A 420 12.70 11.79 20.66
N ALA A 421 11.48 11.37 20.31
CA ALA A 421 10.47 12.27 19.74
C ALA A 421 10.08 13.39 20.72
N ILE A 422 9.83 13.06 21.98
CA ILE A 422 9.50 13.98 23.06
C ILE A 422 10.65 14.97 23.29
N GLY A 423 11.91 14.48 23.30
CA GLY A 423 13.11 15.32 23.47
C GLY A 423 13.30 16.32 22.34
N ILE A 424 13.19 15.88 21.07
CA ILE A 424 13.31 16.75 19.90
C ILE A 424 12.16 17.76 19.88
N ALA A 425 10.94 17.33 20.18
CA ALA A 425 9.78 18.21 20.26
C ALA A 425 9.88 19.24 21.39
N ARG A 426 10.77 19.04 22.37
CA ARG A 426 10.85 19.86 23.58
C ARG A 426 9.49 19.92 24.29
N TYR A 427 8.91 18.76 24.49
CA TYR A 427 7.51 18.59 24.90
C TYR A 427 7.12 19.42 26.14
N ASP A 428 7.96 19.46 27.17
CA ASP A 428 7.70 20.25 28.37
C ASP A 428 7.64 21.77 28.09
N GLU A 429 8.39 22.23 27.11
CA GLU A 429 8.32 23.64 26.68
C GLU A 429 7.02 23.89 25.91
N LEU A 430 6.64 22.97 25.01
CA LEU A 430 5.35 23.03 24.30
C LEU A 430 4.17 23.07 25.29
N ARG A 431 4.21 22.26 26.37
CA ARG A 431 3.17 22.31 27.43
C ARG A 431 3.13 23.65 28.15
N ARG A 432 4.29 24.28 28.44
CA ARG A 432 4.34 25.63 29.01
C ARG A 432 3.81 26.71 28.06
N GLU A 433 4.14 26.59 26.78
CA GLU A 433 3.61 27.49 25.73
C GLU A 433 2.10 27.32 25.57
N GLN A 434 1.61 26.11 25.58
CA GLN A 434 0.18 25.82 25.56
C GLN A 434 -0.56 26.50 26.73
N ALA A 435 -0.03 26.40 27.95
CA ALA A 435 -0.65 27.05 29.11
C ALA A 435 -0.73 28.55 28.91
N LYS A 436 0.33 29.20 28.40
CA LYS A 436 0.34 30.64 28.08
C LYS A 436 -0.67 30.98 26.98
N ALA A 437 -0.70 30.18 25.91
CA ALA A 437 -1.62 30.38 24.79
C ALA A 437 -3.08 30.31 25.24
N ARG A 438 -3.42 29.29 26.03
CA ARG A 438 -4.76 29.13 26.61
C ARG A 438 -5.16 30.26 27.52
N ALA A 439 -4.24 30.76 28.37
CA ALA A 439 -4.48 31.94 29.21
C ALA A 439 -4.73 33.21 28.37
N ALA A 440 -4.15 33.28 27.16
CA ALA A 440 -4.39 34.34 26.19
C ALA A 440 -5.62 34.07 25.28
N GLY A 441 -6.41 33.06 25.56
CA GLY A 441 -7.60 32.73 24.80
C GLY A 441 -7.32 32.09 23.42
N ARG A 442 -6.11 31.57 23.16
CA ARG A 442 -5.73 30.90 21.92
C ARG A 442 -5.99 29.40 22.04
N TRP A 443 -6.36 28.76 20.92
CA TRP A 443 -6.59 27.33 20.85
C TRP A 443 -5.32 26.60 20.35
N PHE A 444 -4.46 26.33 21.30
CA PHE A 444 -3.19 25.64 21.09
C PHE A 444 -3.29 24.19 21.61
N GLY A 445 -2.94 23.24 20.80
CA GLY A 445 -2.99 21.82 21.16
C GLY A 445 -1.73 21.04 20.78
N ILE A 446 -1.49 19.94 21.48
CA ILE A 446 -0.36 19.05 21.30
C ILE A 446 -0.89 17.62 21.20
N GLY A 447 -0.58 16.97 20.08
CA GLY A 447 -0.89 15.57 19.83
C GLY A 447 0.36 14.71 19.90
N VAL A 448 0.17 13.47 20.34
CA VAL A 448 1.17 12.41 20.32
C VAL A 448 0.50 11.16 19.74
N ALA A 449 1.19 10.45 18.84
CA ALA A 449 0.72 9.18 18.33
C ALA A 449 1.88 8.19 18.14
N LEU A 450 1.59 6.93 18.39
CA LEU A 450 2.55 5.84 18.33
C LEU A 450 2.01 4.74 17.40
N VAL A 451 2.81 4.34 16.42
CA VAL A 451 2.39 3.41 15.39
C VAL A 451 3.42 2.30 15.20
N VAL A 452 2.96 1.07 15.16
CA VAL A 452 3.75 -0.06 14.64
C VAL A 452 3.55 -0.12 13.13
N ASP A 453 4.63 -0.01 12.36
CA ASP A 453 4.62 -0.06 10.89
C ASP A 453 4.76 -1.51 10.39
N PRO A 454 3.65 -2.15 9.97
CA PRO A 454 3.68 -3.53 9.53
C PRO A 454 4.16 -3.63 8.09
N SER A 455 5.36 -4.10 7.85
CA SER A 455 5.92 -4.25 6.50
C SER A 455 6.05 -5.70 6.05
N VAL A 456 6.05 -5.91 4.74
CA VAL A 456 6.02 -7.24 4.07
C VAL A 456 4.77 -8.04 4.43
N SER A 457 3.66 -7.68 3.80
CA SER A 457 2.38 -8.38 3.98
C SER A 457 2.51 -9.88 3.75
N ASN A 458 2.16 -10.66 4.75
CA ASN A 458 1.91 -12.09 4.63
C ASN A 458 0.51 -12.30 4.06
N MET A 459 0.42 -12.77 2.84
CA MET A 459 -0.86 -12.93 2.11
C MET A 459 -1.88 -13.84 2.81
N GLY A 460 -1.46 -14.56 3.86
CA GLY A 460 -2.35 -15.37 4.70
C GLY A 460 -3.46 -14.57 5.37
N TYR A 461 -3.25 -13.30 5.67
CA TYR A 461 -4.24 -12.46 6.35
C TYR A 461 -5.59 -12.37 5.63
N VAL A 462 -5.59 -12.47 4.29
CA VAL A 462 -6.83 -12.44 3.48
C VAL A 462 -7.79 -13.55 3.89
N ALA A 463 -7.26 -14.68 4.36
CA ALA A 463 -8.06 -15.81 4.81
C ALA A 463 -8.75 -15.58 6.16
N THR A 464 -8.39 -14.54 6.92
CA THR A 464 -9.10 -14.16 8.15
C THR A 464 -10.53 -13.71 7.86
N ALA A 465 -10.80 -13.24 6.65
CA ALA A 465 -12.16 -12.94 6.19
C ALA A 465 -13.07 -14.18 6.08
N LEU A 466 -12.48 -15.37 5.96
CA LEU A 466 -13.20 -16.63 5.79
C LEU A 466 -13.42 -17.30 7.16
N ASP A 467 -14.58 -17.89 7.31
CA ASP A 467 -14.89 -18.67 8.50
C ASP A 467 -13.92 -19.85 8.70
N PRO A 468 -13.49 -20.19 9.93
CA PRO A 468 -12.64 -21.36 10.21
C PRO A 468 -13.17 -22.66 9.60
N GLN A 469 -14.49 -22.88 9.60
CA GLN A 469 -15.11 -24.07 8.99
C GLN A 469 -14.90 -24.11 7.49
N PHE A 470 -14.90 -22.96 6.80
CA PHE A 470 -14.56 -22.90 5.39
C PHE A 470 -13.09 -23.25 5.14
N ARG A 471 -12.19 -22.72 5.98
CA ARG A 471 -10.75 -22.98 5.91
C ARG A 471 -10.35 -24.42 6.27
N ALA A 472 -11.20 -25.13 6.99
CA ALA A 472 -11.00 -26.54 7.34
C ALA A 472 -11.39 -27.54 6.23
N LYS A 473 -12.00 -27.06 5.13
CA LYS A 473 -12.41 -27.92 4.01
C LYS A 473 -11.18 -28.49 3.27
N PRO A 474 -11.21 -29.75 2.85
CA PRO A 474 -10.07 -30.39 2.17
C PRO A 474 -9.61 -29.66 0.88
N GLU A 475 -10.54 -29.03 0.16
CA GLU A 475 -10.25 -28.29 -1.06
C GLU A 475 -9.66 -26.89 -0.81
N TYR A 476 -9.66 -26.43 0.44
CA TYR A 476 -9.08 -25.12 0.76
C TYR A 476 -7.56 -25.18 0.77
N LEU A 477 -6.93 -24.36 -0.07
CA LEU A 477 -5.48 -24.19 -0.10
C LEU A 477 -5.07 -23.06 0.85
N PRO A 478 -4.39 -23.35 1.99
CA PRO A 478 -3.89 -22.33 2.89
C PRO A 478 -2.93 -21.39 2.19
N LYS A 479 -3.11 -20.09 2.41
CA LYS A 479 -2.25 -19.04 1.84
C LYS A 479 -1.34 -18.49 2.93
N SER A 480 -0.09 -18.27 2.59
CA SER A 480 0.89 -17.62 3.47
C SER A 480 2.05 -17.08 2.64
N GLY A 481 2.87 -16.29 3.30
CA GLY A 481 4.13 -15.86 2.77
C GLY A 481 4.07 -14.61 1.92
N ALA A 482 5.26 -14.11 1.75
CA ALA A 482 5.64 -13.08 0.83
C ALA A 482 7.10 -13.32 0.45
N VAL A 483 7.37 -13.39 -0.83
CA VAL A 483 8.71 -13.65 -1.36
C VAL A 483 9.08 -12.58 -2.37
N ASP A 484 10.38 -12.36 -2.57
CA ASP A 484 10.90 -11.56 -3.67
C ASP A 484 12.14 -12.23 -4.26
N SER A 485 12.50 -11.83 -5.47
CA SER A 485 13.62 -12.39 -6.20
C SER A 485 14.51 -11.30 -6.77
N ALA A 486 15.81 -11.62 -6.91
CA ALA A 486 16.75 -10.80 -7.64
C ALA A 486 17.77 -11.69 -8.37
N THR A 487 18.21 -11.23 -9.52
CA THR A 487 19.31 -11.87 -10.26
C THR A 487 20.42 -10.85 -10.47
N ILE A 488 21.63 -11.22 -10.09
CA ILE A 488 22.84 -10.43 -10.37
C ILE A 488 23.66 -11.17 -11.40
N LYS A 489 24.05 -10.50 -12.47
CA LYS A 489 24.91 -11.05 -13.53
C LYS A 489 26.06 -10.12 -13.85
N VAL A 490 27.18 -10.70 -14.29
CA VAL A 490 28.36 -9.98 -14.76
C VAL A 490 28.62 -10.39 -16.21
N ASP A 491 28.80 -9.41 -17.09
CA ASP A 491 29.12 -9.65 -18.49
C ASP A 491 30.66 -9.90 -18.69
N PRO A 492 31.10 -10.34 -19.86
CA PRO A 492 32.53 -10.59 -20.11
C PRO A 492 33.47 -9.39 -19.91
N LEU A 493 32.95 -8.17 -19.91
CA LEU A 493 33.67 -6.93 -19.68
C LEU A 493 33.68 -6.51 -18.20
N GLY A 494 33.04 -7.29 -17.33
CA GLY A 494 32.95 -7.03 -15.89
C GLY A 494 31.86 -6.05 -15.48
N ARG A 495 30.89 -5.73 -16.35
CA ARG A 495 29.74 -4.88 -16.00
C ARG A 495 28.70 -5.69 -15.24
N VAL A 496 28.21 -5.11 -14.16
CA VAL A 496 27.23 -5.76 -13.28
C VAL A 496 25.84 -5.28 -13.62
N THR A 497 24.93 -6.24 -13.80
CA THR A 497 23.50 -5.96 -13.96
C THR A 497 22.72 -6.63 -12.86
N ALA A 498 21.85 -5.88 -12.15
CA ALA A 498 20.89 -6.36 -11.18
C ALA A 498 19.49 -6.35 -11.80
N ILE A 499 18.78 -7.46 -11.71
CA ILE A 499 17.45 -7.65 -12.28
C ILE A 499 16.49 -7.89 -11.12
N LEU A 500 15.46 -7.07 -11.00
CA LEU A 500 14.51 -7.10 -9.88
C LEU A 500 13.28 -7.98 -10.17
N GLY A 501 12.75 -8.61 -9.14
CA GLY A 501 11.48 -9.31 -9.14
C GLY A 501 10.27 -8.44 -8.78
N THR A 502 10.46 -7.13 -8.62
CA THR A 502 9.44 -6.17 -8.19
C THR A 502 9.42 -4.91 -9.05
N THR A 503 8.25 -4.27 -9.16
CA THR A 503 8.06 -3.04 -9.94
C THR A 503 8.11 -1.82 -9.02
N PRO A 504 9.10 -0.91 -9.16
CA PRO A 504 9.11 0.36 -8.43
C PRO A 504 8.06 1.34 -8.96
N GLN A 505 7.71 2.34 -8.14
CA GLN A 505 6.82 3.44 -8.49
C GLN A 505 7.42 4.80 -8.06
N GLY A 506 8.74 4.96 -8.25
CA GLY A 506 9.46 6.20 -7.95
C GLY A 506 10.17 6.25 -6.59
N GLN A 507 10.22 5.14 -5.84
CA GLN A 507 10.82 5.10 -4.50
C GLN A 507 12.35 4.96 -4.47
N GLY A 508 13.05 5.07 -5.59
CA GLY A 508 14.52 5.03 -5.62
C GLY A 508 15.11 3.62 -5.55
N HIS A 509 14.40 2.60 -6.04
CA HIS A 509 14.88 1.21 -5.98
C HIS A 509 16.17 0.99 -6.75
N GLN A 510 16.37 1.63 -7.92
CA GLN A 510 17.59 1.50 -8.68
C GLN A 510 18.81 1.91 -7.84
N THR A 511 18.72 3.05 -7.15
CA THR A 511 19.78 3.55 -6.27
C THR A 511 20.04 2.62 -5.10
N ILE A 512 19.00 2.17 -4.40
CA ILE A 512 19.12 1.25 -3.25
C ILE A 512 19.79 -0.06 -3.67
N VAL A 513 19.38 -0.62 -4.81
CA VAL A 513 19.95 -1.87 -5.35
C VAL A 513 21.42 -1.66 -5.73
N ALA A 514 21.73 -0.57 -6.40
CA ALA A 514 23.10 -0.24 -6.77
C ALA A 514 24.03 -0.11 -5.55
N GLN A 515 23.56 0.52 -4.45
CA GLN A 515 24.31 0.61 -3.19
C GLN A 515 24.58 -0.78 -2.57
N ILE A 516 23.55 -1.64 -2.51
CA ILE A 516 23.68 -2.98 -1.93
C ILE A 516 24.66 -3.84 -2.74
N VAL A 517 24.50 -3.86 -4.06
CA VAL A 517 25.37 -4.65 -4.95
C VAL A 517 26.81 -4.12 -4.94
N ALA A 518 26.99 -2.80 -4.93
CA ALA A 518 28.28 -2.16 -4.83
C ALA A 518 29.02 -2.56 -3.53
N ASP A 519 28.35 -2.54 -2.38
CA ASP A 519 28.93 -2.98 -1.11
C ASP A 519 29.33 -4.46 -1.12
N GLU A 520 28.48 -5.33 -1.67
CA GLU A 520 28.71 -6.77 -1.67
C GLU A 520 29.80 -7.19 -2.67
N LEU A 521 29.99 -6.44 -3.77
CA LEU A 521 30.96 -6.74 -4.82
C LEU A 521 32.15 -5.79 -4.86
N GLY A 522 32.30 -4.87 -3.88
CA GLY A 522 33.43 -3.93 -3.79
C GLY A 522 33.51 -2.98 -4.97
N LEU A 523 32.36 -2.51 -5.46
CA LEU A 523 32.18 -1.62 -6.61
C LEU A 523 31.67 -0.24 -6.16
N THR A 524 31.35 0.62 -7.12
CA THR A 524 30.59 1.84 -6.89
C THR A 524 29.15 1.67 -7.38
N PRO A 525 28.18 2.45 -6.89
CA PRO A 525 26.82 2.40 -7.41
C PRO A 525 26.72 2.64 -8.93
N ASP A 526 27.61 3.44 -9.50
CA ASP A 526 27.67 3.74 -10.94
C ASP A 526 28.10 2.54 -11.79
N ASP A 527 28.75 1.53 -11.19
CA ASP A 527 29.16 0.29 -11.87
C ASP A 527 28.01 -0.71 -12.02
N VAL A 528 26.86 -0.42 -11.45
CA VAL A 528 25.72 -1.34 -11.38
C VAL A 528 24.54 -0.83 -12.21
N THR A 529 24.21 -1.55 -13.27
CA THR A 529 22.97 -1.30 -14.02
C THR A 529 21.82 -2.06 -13.37
N VAL A 530 20.74 -1.37 -13.06
CA VAL A 530 19.52 -1.99 -12.48
C VAL A 530 18.41 -2.05 -13.52
N VAL A 531 17.84 -3.26 -13.69
CA VAL A 531 16.72 -3.52 -14.59
C VAL A 531 15.48 -3.84 -13.76
N ASP A 532 14.54 -2.92 -13.76
CA ASP A 532 13.28 -2.96 -13.01
C ASP A 532 12.03 -3.05 -13.90
N GLU A 533 12.18 -2.97 -15.23
CA GLU A 533 11.13 -3.38 -16.15
C GLU A 533 10.70 -4.83 -15.85
N MET A 534 9.40 -5.07 -15.78
CA MET A 534 8.86 -6.38 -15.45
C MET A 534 8.23 -7.02 -16.68
N ASP A 535 8.56 -8.30 -16.93
CA ASP A 535 7.92 -9.14 -17.94
C ASP A 535 7.62 -10.51 -17.31
N THR A 536 6.35 -10.84 -17.21
CA THR A 536 5.91 -12.08 -16.54
C THR A 536 6.35 -13.36 -17.25
N PHE A 537 6.78 -13.30 -18.50
CA PHE A 537 7.31 -14.46 -19.21
C PHE A 537 8.79 -14.73 -18.93
N THR A 538 9.54 -13.70 -18.54
CA THR A 538 11.00 -13.78 -18.39
C THR A 538 11.48 -13.64 -16.95
N ARG A 539 10.65 -13.09 -16.05
CA ARG A 539 11.02 -12.90 -14.65
C ARG A 539 10.75 -14.16 -13.81
N VAL A 540 11.54 -14.32 -12.78
CA VAL A 540 11.27 -15.32 -11.75
C VAL A 540 9.92 -15.02 -11.11
N TRP A 541 9.02 -15.99 -11.14
CA TRP A 541 7.67 -15.82 -10.59
C TRP A 541 7.71 -15.56 -9.09
N SER A 542 7.02 -14.51 -8.66
CA SER A 542 6.91 -14.13 -7.26
C SER A 542 5.49 -13.62 -7.00
N ILE A 543 4.78 -14.26 -6.08
CA ILE A 543 3.41 -13.88 -5.71
C ILE A 543 3.28 -12.39 -5.40
N SER A 544 4.36 -11.76 -5.06
CA SER A 544 4.36 -10.41 -4.56
C SER A 544 4.63 -9.34 -5.60
N SER A 545 5.62 -9.50 -6.43
CA SER A 545 6.06 -8.64 -7.57
C SER A 545 5.82 -7.11 -7.51
N GLY A 546 5.32 -6.59 -6.40
CA GLY A 546 5.01 -5.16 -6.18
C GLY A 546 5.65 -4.61 -4.92
N THR A 547 5.43 -3.32 -4.67
CA THR A 547 6.05 -2.57 -3.56
C THR A 547 5.11 -2.32 -2.38
N TYR A 548 3.87 -2.79 -2.45
CA TYR A 548 2.88 -2.64 -1.38
C TYR A 548 3.40 -3.17 -0.03
N SER A 549 2.87 -2.62 1.07
CA SER A 549 3.28 -2.98 2.43
C SER A 549 4.77 -2.74 2.68
N SER A 550 5.33 -1.67 2.13
CA SER A 550 6.72 -1.24 2.29
C SER A 550 7.77 -2.37 2.12
N ARG A 551 7.41 -3.42 1.38
CA ARG A 551 8.09 -4.71 1.36
C ARG A 551 9.50 -4.67 0.79
N PHE A 552 9.78 -3.76 -0.15
CA PHE A 552 11.09 -3.72 -0.78
C PHE A 552 12.20 -3.44 0.23
N GLY A 553 11.95 -2.60 1.24
CA GLY A 553 12.91 -2.28 2.30
C GLY A 553 13.42 -3.49 3.09
N SER A 554 12.69 -4.60 3.11
CA SER A 554 13.12 -5.84 3.76
C SER A 554 13.25 -7.02 2.81
N VAL A 555 12.17 -7.50 2.17
CA VAL A 555 12.26 -8.73 1.35
C VAL A 555 13.00 -8.51 0.04
N GLY A 556 12.80 -7.36 -0.63
CA GLY A 556 13.49 -7.05 -1.89
C GLY A 556 14.98 -6.82 -1.69
N THR A 557 15.36 -5.98 -0.73
CA THR A 557 16.77 -5.75 -0.36
C THR A 557 17.48 -7.03 0.07
N SER A 558 16.78 -7.92 0.76
CA SER A 558 17.30 -9.25 1.15
C SER A 558 17.58 -10.15 -0.05
N ALA A 559 16.67 -10.20 -1.02
CA ALA A 559 16.87 -10.97 -2.25
C ALA A 559 18.08 -10.46 -3.04
N VAL A 560 18.24 -9.14 -3.14
CA VAL A 560 19.39 -8.49 -3.80
C VAL A 560 20.69 -8.83 -3.08
N ALA A 561 20.75 -8.64 -1.76
CA ALA A 561 21.95 -8.93 -0.98
C ALA A 561 22.34 -10.40 -1.10
N LEU A 562 21.39 -11.32 -1.01
CA LEU A 562 21.66 -12.76 -1.14
C LEU A 562 22.12 -13.15 -2.54
N ALA A 563 21.54 -12.57 -3.60
CA ALA A 563 21.98 -12.81 -4.98
C ALA A 563 23.43 -12.33 -5.18
N ALA A 564 23.77 -11.13 -4.69
CA ALA A 564 25.11 -10.58 -4.75
C ALA A 564 26.12 -11.42 -3.94
N ARG A 565 25.74 -11.90 -2.74
CA ARG A 565 26.58 -12.80 -1.92
C ARG A 565 26.80 -14.14 -2.59
N LYS A 566 25.79 -14.74 -3.23
CA LYS A 566 25.95 -15.98 -4.01
C LYS A 566 26.93 -15.78 -5.18
N LEU A 567 26.81 -14.66 -5.90
CA LEU A 567 27.71 -14.35 -6.98
C LEU A 567 29.15 -14.13 -6.46
N ARG A 568 29.30 -13.38 -5.35
CA ARG A 568 30.61 -13.20 -4.71
C ARG A 568 31.24 -14.52 -4.29
N ALA A 569 30.49 -15.44 -3.74
CA ALA A 569 31.00 -16.79 -3.40
C ALA A 569 31.49 -17.52 -4.65
N LYS A 570 30.74 -17.49 -5.75
CA LYS A 570 31.16 -18.06 -7.05
C LYS A 570 32.46 -17.46 -7.56
N LEU A 571 32.63 -16.14 -7.42
CA LEU A 571 33.87 -15.43 -7.81
C LEU A 571 35.07 -15.85 -6.92
N VAL A 572 34.84 -16.03 -5.62
CA VAL A 572 35.87 -16.49 -4.66
C VAL A 572 36.29 -17.93 -4.98
N ASP A 573 35.35 -18.82 -5.21
CA ASP A 573 35.63 -20.21 -5.58
C ASP A 573 36.41 -20.31 -6.87
N TYR A 574 36.03 -19.53 -7.88
CA TYR A 574 36.75 -19.50 -9.15
C TYR A 574 38.18 -18.96 -9.03
N ALA A 575 38.35 -17.83 -8.32
CA ALA A 575 39.67 -17.26 -8.10
C ALA A 575 40.57 -18.17 -7.26
N ALA A 576 40.03 -18.84 -6.22
CA ALA A 576 40.77 -19.82 -5.43
C ALA A 576 41.31 -20.98 -6.32
N HIS A 577 40.47 -21.48 -7.23
CA HIS A 577 40.85 -22.49 -8.20
C HIS A 577 41.99 -21.99 -9.11
N LEU A 578 41.87 -20.78 -9.66
CA LEU A 578 42.91 -20.18 -10.51
C LEU A 578 44.22 -19.91 -9.76
N MET A 579 44.16 -19.74 -8.45
CA MET A 579 45.34 -19.55 -7.57
C MET A 579 45.90 -20.86 -7.05
N GLU A 580 45.29 -22.00 -7.35
CA GLU A 580 45.60 -23.31 -6.78
C GLU A 580 45.65 -23.26 -5.22
N ARG A 581 44.65 -22.58 -4.60
CA ARG A 581 44.57 -22.39 -3.17
C ARG A 581 43.20 -22.83 -2.62
N PRO A 582 43.16 -23.30 -1.37
CA PRO A 582 41.89 -23.45 -0.65
C PRO A 582 41.14 -22.12 -0.58
N VAL A 583 39.78 -22.19 -0.65
CA VAL A 583 38.90 -21.01 -0.51
C VAL A 583 39.18 -20.26 0.82
N ALA A 584 39.53 -20.99 1.88
CA ALA A 584 39.85 -20.38 3.17
C ALA A 584 41.09 -19.46 3.15
N ASP A 585 42.00 -19.65 2.19
CA ASP A 585 43.25 -18.92 2.07
C ASP A 585 43.15 -17.68 1.15
N VAL A 586 41.98 -17.43 0.60
CA VAL A 586 41.72 -16.24 -0.21
C VAL A 586 40.66 -15.35 0.46
N GLU A 587 40.60 -14.09 0.11
CA GLU A 587 39.58 -13.14 0.54
C GLU A 587 39.10 -12.30 -0.65
N PHE A 588 37.81 -11.99 -0.65
CA PHE A 588 37.24 -10.97 -1.51
C PHE A 588 37.32 -9.61 -0.82
N ARG A 589 38.02 -8.66 -1.40
CA ARG A 589 38.15 -7.34 -0.84
C ARG A 589 38.39 -6.31 -1.93
N ASP A 590 37.74 -5.15 -1.82
CA ASP A 590 37.87 -4.02 -2.74
C ASP A 590 37.72 -4.43 -4.22
N GLY A 591 36.65 -5.21 -4.51
CA GLY A 591 36.34 -5.67 -5.89
C GLY A 591 37.26 -6.74 -6.48
N ALA A 592 38.10 -7.35 -5.67
CA ALA A 592 39.04 -8.39 -6.12
C ALA A 592 39.16 -9.53 -5.11
N VAL A 593 39.49 -10.71 -5.60
CA VAL A 593 39.90 -11.87 -4.81
C VAL A 593 41.41 -11.96 -4.77
N ARG A 594 41.97 -12.09 -3.56
CA ARG A 594 43.43 -12.13 -3.34
C ARG A 594 43.77 -13.09 -2.20
N PRO A 595 45.04 -13.56 -2.10
CA PRO A 595 45.48 -14.33 -0.96
C PRO A 595 45.33 -13.55 0.35
N ARG A 596 44.85 -14.21 1.41
CA ARG A 596 44.80 -13.65 2.79
C ARG A 596 46.19 -13.39 3.35
N ALA A 597 47.15 -14.26 3.02
CA ALA A 597 48.52 -14.16 3.47
C ALA A 597 49.46 -14.53 2.33
N GLY A 598 50.65 -13.95 2.37
CA GLY A 598 51.73 -14.19 1.37
C GLY A 598 51.51 -13.38 0.07
N LYS A 599 52.43 -13.62 -0.89
CA LYS A 599 52.34 -13.06 -2.24
C LYS A 599 51.54 -13.99 -3.17
N GLY A 600 50.85 -13.43 -4.12
CA GLY A 600 50.12 -14.18 -5.13
C GLY A 600 49.32 -13.27 -6.07
N PRO A 601 48.70 -13.83 -7.12
CA PRO A 601 47.87 -13.04 -8.02
C PRO A 601 46.65 -12.51 -7.32
N SER A 602 46.14 -11.37 -7.83
CA SER A 602 44.87 -10.80 -7.44
C SER A 602 43.98 -10.75 -8.68
N TYR A 603 42.73 -11.21 -8.58
CA TYR A 603 41.79 -11.23 -9.69
C TYR A 603 40.61 -10.30 -9.36
N SER A 604 40.43 -9.26 -10.15
CA SER A 604 39.27 -8.39 -10.10
C SER A 604 38.01 -9.11 -10.60
N VAL A 605 36.82 -8.56 -10.28
CA VAL A 605 35.57 -9.02 -10.88
C VAL A 605 35.64 -9.05 -12.39
N LYS A 606 36.28 -8.03 -13.02
CA LYS A 606 36.47 -7.96 -14.45
C LYS A 606 37.40 -9.05 -14.99
N ASP A 607 38.50 -9.33 -14.31
CA ASP A 607 39.43 -10.38 -14.73
C ASP A 607 38.81 -11.75 -14.71
N LEU A 608 38.04 -12.04 -13.63
CA LEU A 608 37.29 -13.29 -13.49
C LEU A 608 36.19 -13.40 -14.53
N ALA A 609 35.49 -12.30 -14.81
CA ALA A 609 34.43 -12.27 -15.80
C ALA A 609 34.93 -12.58 -17.21
N GLY A 610 35.97 -11.93 -17.62
CA GLY A 610 36.60 -12.21 -18.94
C GLY A 610 36.99 -13.68 -19.06
N ARG A 611 37.64 -14.25 -18.06
CA ARG A 611 38.05 -15.66 -18.07
C ARG A 611 36.87 -16.62 -18.05
N ALA A 612 35.90 -16.42 -17.14
CA ALA A 612 34.73 -17.31 -16.99
C ALA A 612 33.87 -17.42 -18.24
N HIS A 613 33.82 -16.36 -19.07
CA HIS A 613 33.02 -16.33 -20.30
C HIS A 613 33.79 -16.79 -21.54
N TRP A 614 35.06 -16.47 -21.65
CA TRP A 614 35.86 -16.74 -22.85
C TRP A 614 36.77 -17.97 -22.72
N ASN A 615 37.04 -18.44 -21.50
CA ASN A 615 37.88 -19.60 -21.22
C ASN A 615 37.20 -20.52 -20.21
N THR A 616 36.12 -21.18 -20.64
CA THR A 616 35.32 -22.05 -19.78
C THR A 616 36.05 -23.30 -19.31
N GLU A 617 37.12 -23.72 -19.96
CA GLU A 617 37.97 -24.83 -19.50
C GLU A 617 38.73 -24.49 -18.20
N SER A 618 38.90 -23.19 -17.89
CA SER A 618 39.53 -22.74 -16.65
C SER A 618 38.60 -22.76 -15.44
N LEU A 619 37.32 -23.09 -15.60
CA LEU A 619 36.38 -23.19 -14.50
C LEU A 619 36.62 -24.43 -13.65
N PRO A 620 36.45 -24.37 -12.32
CA PRO A 620 36.50 -25.56 -11.49
C PRO A 620 35.47 -26.63 -11.94
N GLU A 621 35.79 -27.89 -11.72
CA GLU A 621 34.85 -28.98 -11.99
C GLU A 621 33.51 -28.76 -11.24
N GLY A 622 32.38 -28.88 -11.94
CA GLY A 622 31.04 -28.68 -11.42
C GLY A 622 30.58 -27.22 -11.34
N MET A 623 31.42 -26.24 -11.68
CA MET A 623 30.98 -24.86 -11.77
C MET A 623 30.27 -24.58 -13.10
N GLU A 624 29.03 -24.09 -12.99
CA GLU A 624 28.27 -23.68 -14.17
C GLU A 624 28.96 -22.51 -14.90
N PRO A 625 29.08 -22.53 -16.23
CA PRO A 625 29.55 -21.41 -17.03
C PRO A 625 28.69 -20.15 -16.80
N GLY A 626 29.31 -18.99 -17.00
CA GLY A 626 28.67 -17.70 -16.80
C GLY A 626 28.65 -17.25 -15.32
N LEU A 627 28.74 -15.95 -15.14
CA LEU A 627 28.75 -15.31 -13.81
C LEU A 627 27.40 -14.69 -13.53
N GLN A 628 26.47 -15.51 -13.06
CA GLN A 628 25.16 -15.05 -12.58
C GLN A 628 24.75 -15.82 -11.35
N ALA A 629 23.90 -15.17 -10.53
CA ALA A 629 23.26 -15.79 -9.38
C ALA A 629 21.87 -15.20 -9.16
N THR A 630 20.90 -16.11 -8.96
CA THR A 630 19.53 -15.73 -8.57
C THR A 630 19.31 -16.12 -7.13
N ALA A 631 18.66 -15.24 -6.38
CA ALA A 631 18.15 -15.54 -5.05
C ALA A 631 16.65 -15.23 -4.98
N VAL A 632 15.95 -16.10 -4.27
CA VAL A 632 14.57 -15.87 -3.82
C VAL A 632 14.62 -15.83 -2.31
N PHE A 633 14.08 -14.76 -1.73
CA PHE A 633 14.03 -14.61 -0.28
C PHE A 633 12.58 -14.60 0.21
N GLY A 634 12.34 -15.30 1.31
CA GLY A 634 11.07 -15.34 2.03
C GLY A 634 11.30 -15.57 3.52
N PHE A 635 10.29 -15.28 4.33
CA PHE A 635 10.40 -15.35 5.79
C PHE A 635 9.88 -16.67 6.34
N THR A 636 10.58 -17.24 7.29
CA THR A 636 10.19 -18.47 8.00
C THR A 636 9.03 -18.25 8.98
N VAL A 637 8.80 -16.99 9.37
CA VAL A 637 7.71 -16.59 10.28
C VAL A 637 6.37 -16.38 9.55
N SER A 638 6.35 -16.43 8.20
CA SER A 638 5.14 -16.37 7.39
C SER A 638 4.39 -17.68 7.48
N LYS A 639 3.23 -17.65 8.13
CA LYS A 639 2.34 -18.82 8.26
C LYS A 639 0.93 -18.45 7.86
N ALA A 640 0.13 -19.43 7.46
CA ALA A 640 -1.30 -19.25 7.25
C ALA A 640 -2.02 -18.91 8.55
N VAL A 641 -3.24 -18.40 8.43
CA VAL A 641 -4.15 -18.17 9.57
C VAL A 641 -4.41 -19.50 10.29
N ASP A 642 -4.27 -19.50 11.60
CA ASP A 642 -4.55 -20.69 12.41
C ASP A 642 -6.05 -20.86 12.73
N ALA A 643 -6.36 -21.89 13.52
CA ALA A 643 -7.73 -22.21 13.90
C ALA A 643 -8.37 -21.15 14.84
N GLU A 644 -7.54 -20.42 15.55
CA GLU A 644 -7.94 -19.33 16.46
C GLU A 644 -7.90 -17.95 15.78
N ASP A 645 -7.92 -17.91 14.45
CA ASP A 645 -7.87 -16.69 13.65
C ASP A 645 -6.61 -15.83 13.86
N ARG A 646 -5.51 -16.40 14.37
CA ARG A 646 -4.26 -15.69 14.56
C ARG A 646 -3.40 -15.77 13.30
N VAL A 647 -2.77 -14.66 12.94
CA VAL A 647 -1.84 -14.61 11.81
C VAL A 647 -0.76 -13.55 12.03
N ASN A 648 0.48 -13.92 11.72
CA ASN A 648 1.52 -12.91 11.55
C ASN A 648 1.29 -12.22 10.20
N SER A 649 0.45 -11.20 10.19
CA SER A 649 0.01 -10.53 8.96
C SER A 649 1.10 -9.71 8.27
N SER A 650 2.24 -9.52 8.92
CA SER A 650 3.47 -8.91 8.40
C SER A 650 4.71 -9.64 8.89
N ASN A 651 5.82 -9.49 8.16
CA ASN A 651 7.04 -10.24 8.44
C ASN A 651 8.12 -9.42 9.12
N THR A 652 8.06 -8.08 9.03
CA THR A 652 8.88 -7.16 9.81
C THR A 652 8.00 -6.01 10.30
N TYR A 653 8.36 -5.43 11.43
CA TYR A 653 7.59 -4.38 12.08
C TYR A 653 8.52 -3.23 12.47
N GLY A 654 8.30 -2.06 11.84
CA GLY A 654 8.90 -0.80 12.26
C GLY A 654 8.10 -0.16 13.39
N PHE A 655 8.59 0.98 13.88
CA PHE A 655 7.90 1.75 14.91
C PHE A 655 8.07 3.25 14.66
N ILE A 656 7.02 4.02 14.96
CA ILE A 656 6.99 5.46 14.74
C ILE A 656 6.44 6.13 15.98
N ALA A 657 7.08 7.22 16.39
CA ALA A 657 6.57 8.15 17.39
C ALA A 657 6.50 9.54 16.78
N GLU A 658 5.33 10.13 16.78
CA GLU A 658 5.10 11.48 16.26
C GLU A 658 4.56 12.42 17.34
N VAL A 659 5.04 13.66 17.29
CA VAL A 659 4.56 14.77 18.13
C VAL A 659 4.23 15.94 17.22
N MET A 660 3.03 16.49 17.39
CA MET A 660 2.58 17.64 16.61
C MET A 660 1.99 18.71 17.54
N ALA A 661 2.38 19.97 17.35
CA ALA A 661 1.74 21.11 18.00
C ALA A 661 1.01 21.93 16.94
N VAL A 662 -0.24 22.28 17.24
CA VAL A 662 -1.10 23.03 16.32
C VAL A 662 -1.74 24.23 17.02
N GLU A 663 -2.13 25.22 16.23
CA GLU A 663 -3.03 26.27 16.62
C GLU A 663 -4.24 26.29 15.70
N VAL A 664 -5.43 26.35 16.28
CA VAL A 664 -6.68 26.48 15.54
C VAL A 664 -7.13 27.92 15.57
N ASP A 665 -7.32 28.53 14.40
CA ASP A 665 -7.79 29.92 14.31
C ASP A 665 -9.26 30.04 14.75
N ARG A 666 -9.53 30.97 15.62
CA ARG A 666 -10.85 31.15 16.25
C ARG A 666 -11.93 31.66 15.31
N GLN A 667 -11.58 32.32 14.22
CA GLN A 667 -12.54 32.89 13.27
C GLN A 667 -12.79 31.98 12.09
N THR A 668 -11.72 31.40 11.58
CA THR A 668 -11.75 30.61 10.33
C THR A 668 -11.72 29.10 10.56
N ALA A 669 -11.40 28.65 11.78
CA ALA A 669 -11.11 27.26 12.13
C ALA A 669 -9.93 26.64 11.33
N ALA A 670 -9.11 27.47 10.69
CA ALA A 670 -7.90 26.99 10.00
C ALA A 670 -6.90 26.42 11.01
N ILE A 671 -6.31 25.28 10.66
CA ILE A 671 -5.30 24.60 11.47
C ILE A 671 -3.92 25.04 10.98
N ARG A 672 -3.09 25.55 11.89
CA ARG A 672 -1.69 25.85 11.64
C ARG A 672 -0.81 24.89 12.42
N ILE A 673 0.03 24.13 11.72
CA ILE A 673 1.03 23.24 12.33
C ILE A 673 2.22 24.12 12.74
N LEU A 674 2.54 24.11 14.03
CA LEU A 674 3.61 24.92 14.64
C LEU A 674 4.88 24.12 14.87
N LYS A 675 4.73 22.82 15.10
CA LYS A 675 5.81 21.86 15.33
C LYS A 675 5.38 20.51 14.79
N TYR A 676 6.29 19.84 14.07
CA TYR A 676 6.08 18.46 13.66
C TYR A 676 7.40 17.69 13.81
N VAL A 677 7.39 16.69 14.68
CA VAL A 677 8.51 15.79 14.93
C VAL A 677 8.07 14.36 14.65
N THR A 678 8.88 13.62 13.90
CA THR A 678 8.64 12.21 13.61
C THR A 678 9.93 11.41 13.79
N VAL A 679 9.88 10.36 14.59
CA VAL A 679 11.01 9.46 14.86
C VAL A 679 10.64 8.05 14.44
N HIS A 680 11.47 7.47 13.59
CA HIS A 680 11.24 6.16 12.98
C HIS A 680 12.26 5.13 13.43
N ASP A 681 11.81 3.92 13.70
CA ASP A 681 12.64 2.72 13.76
C ASP A 681 12.29 1.80 12.58
N ALA A 682 13.08 1.89 11.53
CA ALA A 682 12.97 1.04 10.34
C ALA A 682 14.18 0.08 10.20
N GLY A 683 14.83 -0.26 11.31
CA GLY A 683 16.07 -1.03 11.32
C GLY A 683 17.20 -0.28 10.59
N THR A 684 17.99 -1.02 9.81
CA THR A 684 19.09 -0.43 9.03
C THR A 684 18.56 0.42 7.88
N ILE A 685 18.87 1.70 7.86
CA ILE A 685 18.57 2.62 6.76
C ILE A 685 19.61 2.46 5.64
N ILE A 686 19.15 2.08 4.47
CA ILE A 686 20.05 1.85 3.32
C ILE A 686 20.50 3.18 2.69
N ASN A 687 19.55 4.10 2.48
CA ASN A 687 19.81 5.45 1.96
C ASN A 687 18.95 6.47 2.74
N PRO A 688 19.58 7.29 3.61
CA PRO A 688 18.85 8.27 4.42
C PRO A 688 18.03 9.26 3.59
N MET A 689 18.58 9.81 2.50
CA MET A 689 17.89 10.78 1.66
C MET A 689 16.58 10.20 1.06
N ILE A 690 16.63 8.95 0.58
CA ILE A 690 15.44 8.27 0.03
C ILE A 690 14.46 7.95 1.15
N ALA A 691 14.94 7.50 2.32
CA ALA A 691 14.09 7.21 3.46
C ALA A 691 13.35 8.47 3.95
N GLU A 692 14.03 9.58 4.12
CA GLU A 692 13.44 10.86 4.50
C GLU A 692 12.43 11.34 3.45
N GLY A 693 12.73 11.19 2.16
CA GLY A 693 11.78 11.49 1.08
C GLY A 693 10.48 10.68 1.18
N GLN A 694 10.56 9.41 1.61
CA GLN A 694 9.38 8.59 1.87
C GLN A 694 8.60 9.09 3.09
N ILE A 695 9.28 9.55 4.14
CA ILE A 695 8.65 10.10 5.35
C ILE A 695 7.92 11.40 5.01
N TYR A 696 8.57 12.35 4.32
CA TYR A 696 7.93 13.59 3.87
C TYR A 696 6.66 13.31 3.03
N GLY A 697 6.79 12.44 2.02
CA GLY A 697 5.65 12.09 1.18
C GLY A 697 4.54 11.34 1.93
N GLY A 698 4.88 10.54 2.94
CA GLY A 698 3.92 9.88 3.84
C GLY A 698 3.18 10.88 4.72
N ALA A 699 3.91 11.86 5.27
CA ALA A 699 3.36 12.90 6.11
C ALA A 699 2.33 13.75 5.35
N LEU A 700 2.66 14.21 4.15
CA LEU A 700 1.73 15.00 3.32
C LEU A 700 0.51 14.20 2.88
N HIS A 701 0.68 12.91 2.55
CA HIS A 701 -0.44 12.02 2.26
C HIS A 701 -1.38 11.86 3.45
N GLY A 702 -0.82 11.70 4.66
CA GLY A 702 -1.60 11.64 5.90
C GLY A 702 -2.33 12.95 6.22
N LEU A 703 -1.68 14.10 6.00
CA LEU A 703 -2.29 15.42 6.17
C LEU A 703 -3.44 15.63 5.17
N GLY A 704 -3.27 15.19 3.91
CA GLY A 704 -4.33 15.24 2.89
C GLY A 704 -5.59 14.54 3.37
N GLY A 705 -5.51 13.29 3.77
CA GLY A 705 -6.65 12.51 4.25
C GLY A 705 -7.22 13.01 5.59
N ALA A 706 -6.40 13.65 6.44
CA ALA A 706 -6.86 14.17 7.72
C ALA A 706 -7.55 15.54 7.63
N LEU A 707 -7.14 16.39 6.68
CA LEU A 707 -7.54 17.80 6.65
C LEU A 707 -8.39 18.20 5.44
N TYR A 708 -8.23 17.52 4.27
CA TYR A 708 -8.74 18.05 3.01
C TYR A 708 -9.48 17.07 2.14
N GLU A 709 -8.93 15.86 1.97
CA GLU A 709 -9.34 14.92 0.95
C GLU A 709 -10.57 14.10 1.36
N GLU A 710 -11.63 14.16 0.58
CA GLU A 710 -12.80 13.31 0.74
C GLU A 710 -13.49 13.10 -0.61
N LEU A 711 -13.79 11.84 -0.96
CA LEU A 711 -14.67 11.50 -2.06
C LEU A 711 -16.11 11.60 -1.58
N LYS A 712 -16.76 12.73 -1.87
CA LYS A 712 -18.12 13.05 -1.41
C LYS A 712 -19.19 12.59 -2.38
N TYR A 713 -20.31 12.15 -1.81
CA TYR A 713 -21.51 11.76 -2.53
C TYR A 713 -22.71 12.45 -1.89
N ASP A 714 -23.71 12.82 -2.70
CA ASP A 714 -25.00 13.26 -2.19
C ASP A 714 -25.87 12.06 -1.77
N GLU A 715 -27.07 12.35 -1.27
CA GLU A 715 -28.00 11.31 -0.76
C GLU A 715 -28.46 10.34 -1.86
N ASP A 716 -28.47 10.77 -3.12
CA ASP A 716 -28.82 9.95 -4.29
C ASP A 716 -27.62 9.17 -4.86
N GLY A 717 -26.45 9.30 -4.23
CA GLY A 717 -25.20 8.63 -4.62
C GLY A 717 -24.48 9.28 -5.79
N GLN A 718 -24.80 10.52 -6.15
CA GLN A 718 -24.05 11.28 -7.14
C GLN A 718 -22.69 11.71 -6.57
N PHE A 719 -21.67 11.61 -7.39
CA PHE A 719 -20.31 11.96 -6.99
C PHE A 719 -20.07 13.47 -7.11
N LEU A 720 -19.64 14.12 -6.02
CA LEU A 720 -19.57 15.58 -5.95
C LEU A 720 -18.13 16.13 -6.08
N THR A 721 -17.10 15.33 -5.85
CA THR A 721 -15.71 15.79 -5.81
C THR A 721 -14.91 15.30 -7.03
N GLY A 722 -15.44 15.58 -8.24
CA GLY A 722 -14.93 15.05 -9.51
C GLY A 722 -13.76 15.82 -10.12
N THR A 723 -13.30 16.89 -9.50
CA THR A 723 -12.18 17.71 -9.99
C THR A 723 -11.29 18.16 -8.84
N PHE A 724 -10.06 18.63 -9.12
CA PHE A 724 -9.20 19.22 -8.09
C PHE A 724 -9.69 20.57 -7.52
N MET A 725 -10.79 21.12 -8.07
CA MET A 725 -11.48 22.24 -7.44
C MET A 725 -12.29 21.81 -6.21
N ASP A 726 -12.71 20.55 -6.17
CA ASP A 726 -13.60 20.00 -5.15
C ASP A 726 -12.86 18.97 -4.28
N TYR A 727 -12.01 18.14 -4.88
CA TYR A 727 -11.14 17.18 -4.21
C TYR A 727 -9.80 17.86 -3.93
N LEU A 728 -9.63 18.35 -2.70
CA LEU A 728 -8.50 19.19 -2.32
C LEU A 728 -7.29 18.33 -1.93
N VAL A 729 -6.31 18.26 -2.84
CA VAL A 729 -5.01 17.64 -2.54
C VAL A 729 -4.08 18.70 -1.94
N PRO A 730 -3.33 18.41 -0.86
CA PRO A 730 -2.37 19.36 -0.31
C PRO A 730 -1.36 19.83 -1.35
N THR A 731 -1.16 21.13 -1.44
CA THR A 731 -0.10 21.75 -2.24
C THR A 731 1.14 22.00 -1.38
N ALA A 732 2.17 22.60 -1.96
CA ALA A 732 3.36 23.00 -1.21
C ALA A 732 3.06 24.04 -0.12
N SER A 733 1.95 24.80 -0.27
CA SER A 733 1.54 25.82 0.71
C SER A 733 0.98 25.22 2.00
N GLU A 734 0.36 24.05 1.92
CA GLU A 734 -0.19 23.32 3.07
C GLU A 734 0.84 22.45 3.77
N ALA A 735 2.01 22.24 3.13
CA ALA A 735 3.10 21.49 3.75
C ALA A 735 3.60 22.22 5.02
N PRO A 736 3.87 21.49 6.12
CA PRO A 736 4.54 22.07 7.27
C PRO A 736 5.88 22.71 6.86
N ALA A 737 6.19 23.89 7.41
CA ALA A 737 7.44 24.59 7.10
C ALA A 737 8.68 23.74 7.41
N GLU A 738 8.58 22.90 8.43
CA GLU A 738 9.63 21.98 8.84
C GLU A 738 9.00 20.69 9.41
N ILE A 739 9.58 19.54 9.03
CA ILE A 739 9.34 18.24 9.65
C ILE A 739 10.68 17.75 10.20
N GLU A 740 10.80 17.70 11.52
CA GLU A 740 11.99 17.20 12.16
C GLU A 740 12.00 15.69 12.20
N ILE A 741 12.85 15.09 11.36
CA ILE A 741 12.97 13.64 11.21
C ILE A 741 14.18 13.12 12.00
N ALA A 742 13.99 12.03 12.72
CA ALA A 742 15.07 11.30 13.36
C ALA A 742 14.83 9.78 13.30
N HIS A 743 15.87 9.02 13.58
CA HIS A 743 15.81 7.55 13.54
C HIS A 743 16.33 6.95 14.85
N VAL A 744 15.71 5.86 15.27
CA VAL A 744 16.24 4.85 16.17
C VAL A 744 16.51 3.62 15.32
N VAL A 745 17.54 2.85 15.65
CA VAL A 745 17.96 1.72 14.80
C VAL A 745 17.89 0.44 15.63
N SER A 746 16.85 -0.36 15.38
CA SER A 746 16.70 -1.73 15.90
C SER A 746 16.69 -2.71 14.72
N PRO A 747 17.87 -3.23 14.29
CA PRO A 747 17.93 -4.08 13.12
C PRO A 747 17.04 -5.32 13.24
N SER A 748 16.35 -5.67 12.14
CA SER A 748 15.60 -6.92 12.09
C SER A 748 16.53 -8.13 12.07
N PRO A 749 16.39 -9.09 12.97
CA PRO A 749 17.15 -10.33 12.91
C PRO A 749 16.69 -11.26 11.78
N LEU A 750 15.57 -10.94 11.13
CA LEU A 750 14.97 -11.75 10.07
C LEU A 750 15.47 -11.40 8.69
N THR A 751 16.18 -10.28 8.52
CA THR A 751 16.67 -9.80 7.23
C THR A 751 18.20 -9.73 7.19
N PRO A 752 18.84 -10.10 6.06
CA PRO A 752 20.31 -10.11 5.92
C PRO A 752 20.99 -8.77 6.15
N LEU A 753 20.28 -7.66 5.98
CA LEU A 753 20.79 -6.29 6.14
C LEU A 753 20.28 -5.62 7.43
N GLY A 754 19.36 -6.25 8.16
CA GLY A 754 18.71 -5.66 9.33
C GLY A 754 17.67 -4.58 8.99
N SER A 755 17.33 -4.38 7.72
CA SER A 755 16.37 -3.37 7.26
C SER A 755 14.92 -3.83 7.44
N LYS A 756 14.02 -2.87 7.68
CA LYS A 756 12.57 -3.01 7.74
C LYS A 756 11.93 -2.09 6.70
N GLY A 757 10.61 -2.19 6.50
CA GLY A 757 9.88 -1.25 5.66
C GLY A 757 9.69 0.11 6.33
N LEU A 758 9.42 1.13 5.52
CA LEU A 758 9.26 2.52 5.99
C LEU A 758 8.30 3.33 5.12
N GLY A 759 8.00 2.86 3.90
CA GLY A 759 7.34 3.67 2.88
C GLY A 759 5.89 4.09 3.18
N GLU A 760 5.19 3.41 4.09
CA GLU A 760 3.80 3.73 4.46
C GLU A 760 3.70 4.54 5.77
N SER A 761 4.74 4.60 6.55
CA SER A 761 4.86 5.05 7.92
C SER A 761 4.02 6.27 8.34
N SER A 762 4.41 7.49 7.99
CA SER A 762 3.72 8.71 8.45
C SER A 762 2.30 8.86 7.89
N SER A 763 1.96 8.19 6.78
CA SER A 763 0.58 8.18 6.29
C SER A 763 -0.39 7.48 7.27
N MET A 764 0.13 6.61 8.13
CA MET A 764 -0.66 5.92 9.15
C MET A 764 -0.75 6.71 10.46
N THR A 765 0.29 7.49 10.79
CA THR A 765 0.42 8.18 12.08
C THR A 765 -0.25 9.54 12.05
N VAL A 766 -0.11 10.28 10.96
CA VAL A 766 -0.55 11.67 10.84
C VAL A 766 -2.04 11.86 11.11
N PRO A 767 -2.96 11.03 10.62
CA PRO A 767 -4.38 11.19 10.94
C PRO A 767 -4.65 11.18 12.46
N ALA A 768 -3.91 10.34 13.20
CA ALA A 768 -4.03 10.24 14.65
C ALA A 768 -3.40 11.43 15.36
N VAL A 769 -2.14 11.75 15.06
CA VAL A 769 -1.40 12.79 15.80
C VAL A 769 -2.02 14.18 15.62
N ILE A 770 -2.48 14.49 14.40
CA ILE A 770 -3.10 15.81 14.15
C ILE A 770 -4.50 15.90 14.76
N ALA A 771 -5.30 14.81 14.70
CA ALA A 771 -6.61 14.78 15.34
C ALA A 771 -6.50 14.92 16.87
N ASN A 772 -5.50 14.27 17.49
CA ASN A 772 -5.19 14.41 18.90
C ASN A 772 -4.76 15.86 19.23
N ALA A 773 -3.92 16.47 18.40
CA ALA A 773 -3.50 17.86 18.58
C ALA A 773 -4.67 18.84 18.48
N VAL A 774 -5.55 18.68 17.51
CA VAL A 774 -6.76 19.52 17.36
C VAL A 774 -7.74 19.29 18.51
N SER A 775 -7.93 18.03 18.92
CA SER A 775 -8.75 17.70 20.11
C SER A 775 -8.23 18.40 21.36
N ASP A 776 -6.91 18.37 21.58
CA ASP A 776 -6.29 19.04 22.72
C ASP A 776 -6.41 20.58 22.61
N ALA A 777 -6.32 21.15 21.40
CA ALA A 777 -6.55 22.59 21.18
C ALA A 777 -7.98 23.01 21.53
N LEU A 778 -8.97 22.19 21.21
CA LEU A 778 -10.39 22.44 21.41
C LEU A 778 -10.93 21.91 22.75
N ALA A 779 -10.08 21.29 23.57
CA ALA A 779 -10.46 20.79 24.90
C ALA A 779 -11.16 21.83 25.80
N PRO A 780 -10.79 23.12 25.78
CA PRO A 780 -11.51 24.14 26.54
C PRO A 780 -12.99 24.33 26.13
N LEU A 781 -13.36 23.86 24.93
CA LEU A 781 -14.74 23.87 24.43
C LEU A 781 -15.47 22.53 24.67
N GLY A 782 -14.81 21.54 25.28
CA GLY A 782 -15.31 20.19 25.42
C GLY A 782 -15.37 19.37 24.13
N LEU A 783 -14.76 19.86 23.04
CA LEU A 783 -14.78 19.22 21.72
C LEU A 783 -13.68 18.18 21.56
N ARG A 784 -13.98 17.17 20.78
CA ARG A 784 -13.06 16.10 20.39
C ARG A 784 -13.24 15.75 18.91
N ILE A 785 -12.16 15.41 18.26
CA ILE A 785 -12.16 14.99 16.87
C ILE A 785 -12.31 13.48 16.81
N THR A 786 -13.44 13.07 16.29
CA THR A 786 -13.75 11.64 16.03
C THR A 786 -14.12 11.38 14.57
N GLU A 787 -14.15 12.42 13.76
CA GLU A 787 -14.44 12.35 12.33
C GLU A 787 -13.40 13.11 11.51
N LEU A 788 -13.01 12.56 10.38
CA LEU A 788 -12.14 13.18 9.38
C LEU A 788 -12.93 13.38 8.07
N PRO A 789 -12.51 14.27 7.17
CA PRO A 789 -11.43 15.23 7.34
C PRO A 789 -11.85 16.45 8.19
N MET A 790 -10.88 17.02 8.88
CA MET A 790 -11.05 18.26 9.65
C MET A 790 -10.92 19.49 8.74
N THR A 791 -11.78 19.59 7.73
CA THR A 791 -11.74 20.79 6.87
C THR A 791 -12.07 22.04 7.69
N PRO A 792 -11.58 23.24 7.31
CA PRO A 792 -11.96 24.47 8.00
C PRO A 792 -13.48 24.64 8.13
N SER A 793 -14.24 24.25 7.12
CA SER A 793 -15.71 24.29 7.15
C SER A 793 -16.31 23.32 8.17
N SER A 794 -15.92 22.05 8.15
CA SER A 794 -16.44 21.04 9.09
C SER A 794 -16.08 21.39 10.53
N LEU A 795 -14.83 21.83 10.74
CA LEU A 795 -14.36 22.22 12.05
C LEU A 795 -15.05 23.50 12.57
N TRP A 796 -15.27 24.48 11.69
CA TRP A 796 -15.99 25.71 12.03
C TRP A 796 -17.43 25.41 12.47
N HIS A 797 -18.15 24.56 11.76
CA HIS A 797 -19.50 24.14 12.15
C HIS A 797 -19.51 23.43 13.52
N LEU A 798 -18.57 22.51 13.74
CA LEU A 798 -18.42 21.79 15.01
C LEU A 798 -18.21 22.79 16.18
N ILE A 799 -17.29 23.75 16.00
CA ILE A 799 -16.99 24.77 17.02
C ILE A 799 -18.20 25.68 17.28
N ARG A 800 -18.86 26.13 16.23
CA ARG A 800 -20.02 27.01 16.33
C ARG A 800 -21.20 26.35 17.03
N ASP A 801 -21.44 25.09 16.75
CA ASP A 801 -22.55 24.37 17.36
C ASP A 801 -22.31 24.12 18.86
N ALA A 802 -21.08 23.84 19.25
CA ALA A 802 -20.70 23.75 20.67
C ALA A 802 -20.82 25.09 21.43
N GLN A 803 -20.65 26.22 20.74
CA GLN A 803 -20.78 27.55 21.39
C GLN A 803 -22.24 28.01 21.56
N LYS A 804 -23.20 27.33 20.90
CA LYS A 804 -24.64 27.61 21.05
C LYS A 804 -25.28 26.87 22.22
N THR A 805 -24.63 25.76 22.63
CA THR A 805 -25.06 24.93 23.79
C THR A 805 -24.39 25.42 25.07
#